data_5af2be002692b89360c9de6d7d3de73e
#
_entry.id   5af2be002692b89360c9de6d7d3de73e
#
_cell.length_a   1.000
_cell.length_b   1.000
_cell.length_c   1.000
_cell.angle_alpha   90.00
_cell.angle_beta   90.00
_cell.angle_gamma   90.00
#
_symmetry.space_group_name_H-M   'P 1'
#
loop_
_entity.id
_entity.type
_entity.pdbx_description
1 polymer ?
#
loop_
_entity_poly.entity_id
_entity_poly.type
_entity_poly.pdbx_seq_one_letter_code
_entity_poly.pdbx_strand_id
1 'polypeptide(L)'
;MALAVAAGRGDDGLIDTMKVFCGRANPTTGSVEWLEEDEHYDYHQEIARSSYADMLHDKDRNVKYYQGIRAAVKRVKERGQPAIVLDIGTGTGLLSMMAVSAGADFCYAVEVFKPMADAAVKIVEKNGFSDKIKIINKHSTEVTVGPDGDMQCYANILVTELFDTELIGEGALPSYEHAHKNLVEENCEAVPHKATVYAQLVESRRMWSWNKLFPLLVQTETAQKLIVAPAEMESCPGAPSVYDIQLNQMPLSDFTVLSDVLTMFSVDFSKQVNSSPTHHTMQFEPRESGRAQVVLSWWDIDMDPDGKIKCSMAPYWVHSDPKNIQWRDHWMQCVYFLPNEEPVVQGESLYLTAHRDDYCVWYNLHKTRNEKSKNNFHEERPVCECQAHLLWNRPRFGELNDHKRTEQYIQALKKVLKADSICLCISDGSLLPILAHCVGAEQVFTLENSAVSHRLMKKKSKKTRRILNFIFKANGLEDTITIIEKRPELLTSADLGDRKISVLLGEPFFTTSLLPWHNLYFWYARTAVIEHLANNITVLPQAASLHMVVVEFKDLWRIRSPCGNCEGFDVHIMDDMIKHSLDFREAREAEPHPLWEYSSRCLSEPQQVLMFDFQKPVPEQPLSAEGSIFLQRPGKSHGVVLWMEYHLTTESSLSTGLIQMPEAQGECSWNPHCKQAVYFLNSTLEAKTQDSPQSVTYSLEFNPKVGDISMDFRLVS
;
A
#
# COMPACT_ATOMS: atom_id res chain seq x y z
N MET A 1 -9.70 20.23 -10.90
CA MET A 1 -10.74 20.94 -11.69
C MET A 1 -10.33 20.77 -13.14
N ALA A 2 -10.98 19.86 -13.84
CA ALA A 2 -10.70 19.57 -15.25
C ALA A 2 -11.53 20.54 -16.11
N LEU A 3 -10.90 21.20 -17.08
CA LEU A 3 -11.56 21.99 -18.09
C LEU A 3 -11.49 21.19 -19.40
N ALA A 4 -12.64 20.74 -19.88
CA ALA A 4 -12.72 20.07 -21.19
C ALA A 4 -12.70 21.12 -22.32
N VAL A 5 -11.83 20.95 -23.30
CA VAL A 5 -11.80 21.75 -24.53
C VAL A 5 -12.23 20.84 -25.67
N ALA A 6 -13.25 21.25 -26.40
CA ALA A 6 -13.74 20.50 -27.57
C ALA A 6 -12.74 20.54 -28.72
N ALA A 7 -12.36 19.37 -29.22
CA ALA A 7 -11.45 19.20 -30.36
C ALA A 7 -12.19 19.37 -31.70
N GLY A 8 -11.51 19.98 -32.66
CA GLY A 8 -11.96 20.09 -34.04
C GLY A 8 -11.68 18.80 -34.81
N ARG A 9 -12.50 18.47 -35.79
CA ARG A 9 -12.33 17.30 -36.67
C ARG A 9 -11.11 17.49 -37.57
N GLY A 10 -10.11 16.65 -37.43
CA GLY A 10 -9.03 16.48 -38.41
C GLY A 10 -9.43 15.46 -39.48
N ASP A 11 -8.90 15.65 -40.69
CA ASP A 11 -9.34 15.00 -41.95
C ASP A 11 -8.75 13.58 -42.15
N ASP A 12 -8.08 12.96 -41.17
CA ASP A 12 -7.31 11.71 -41.32
C ASP A 12 -7.83 10.56 -40.45
N GLY A 13 -9.11 10.36 -40.30
CA GLY A 13 -9.66 9.07 -39.83
C GLY A 13 -9.19 8.52 -38.46
N LEU A 14 -8.31 9.21 -37.76
CA LEU A 14 -7.94 8.99 -36.36
C LEU A 14 -9.04 9.63 -35.50
N ILE A 15 -9.65 8.85 -34.65
CA ILE A 15 -10.54 9.34 -33.61
C ILE A 15 -9.68 10.25 -32.72
N ASP A 16 -9.86 11.56 -32.86
CA ASP A 16 -9.22 12.56 -32.00
C ASP A 16 -9.77 12.35 -30.58
N THR A 17 -9.01 11.69 -29.72
CA THR A 17 -9.39 11.48 -28.33
C THR A 17 -9.42 12.83 -27.62
N MET A 18 -10.45 13.05 -26.83
CA MET A 18 -10.62 14.30 -26.10
C MET A 18 -9.48 14.46 -25.09
N LYS A 19 -8.78 15.57 -25.14
CA LYS A 19 -7.66 15.84 -24.23
C LYS A 19 -8.13 16.65 -23.04
N VAL A 20 -7.64 16.29 -21.87
CA VAL A 20 -7.97 16.93 -20.58
C VAL A 20 -6.73 17.59 -20.01
N PHE A 21 -6.85 18.85 -19.59
CA PHE A 21 -5.77 19.54 -18.88
C PHE A 21 -5.87 19.28 -17.39
N CYS A 22 -4.90 18.59 -16.81
CA CYS A 22 -4.79 18.27 -15.41
C CYS A 22 -3.66 19.06 -14.74
N GLY A 23 -3.96 19.78 -13.65
CA GLY A 23 -2.95 20.41 -12.81
C GLY A 23 -2.45 19.42 -11.76
N ARG A 24 -1.19 19.01 -11.85
CA ARG A 24 -0.54 18.12 -10.87
C ARG A 24 0.52 18.86 -10.07
N ALA A 25 0.57 18.61 -8.77
CA ALA A 25 1.68 19.08 -7.95
C ALA A 25 2.86 18.12 -8.13
N ASN A 26 4.00 18.67 -8.56
CA ASN A 26 5.25 17.92 -8.62
C ASN A 26 5.74 17.67 -7.19
N PRO A 27 5.94 16.43 -6.77
CA PRO A 27 6.30 16.10 -5.38
C PRO A 27 7.71 16.55 -5.01
N THR A 28 8.61 16.67 -5.99
CA THR A 28 10.03 17.01 -5.80
C THR A 28 10.28 18.50 -5.85
N THR A 29 9.73 19.18 -6.85
CA THR A 29 9.94 20.64 -7.02
C THR A 29 8.95 21.49 -6.24
N GLY A 30 7.79 20.90 -5.86
CA GLY A 30 6.67 21.61 -5.25
C GLY A 30 5.90 22.52 -6.21
N SER A 31 6.26 22.56 -7.50
CA SER A 31 5.56 23.34 -8.53
C SER A 31 4.25 22.68 -8.93
N VAL A 32 3.33 23.46 -9.50
CA VAL A 32 2.13 22.93 -10.14
C VAL A 32 2.37 22.87 -11.63
N GLU A 33 2.35 21.68 -12.18
CA GLU A 33 2.51 21.41 -13.61
C GLU A 33 1.14 21.19 -14.24
N TRP A 34 0.92 21.76 -15.42
CA TRP A 34 -0.27 21.53 -16.20
C TRP A 34 0.08 20.58 -17.33
N LEU A 35 -0.50 19.37 -17.25
CA LEU A 35 -0.30 18.31 -18.22
C LEU A 35 -1.54 18.15 -19.09
N GLU A 36 -1.33 17.93 -20.37
CA GLU A 36 -2.35 17.53 -21.31
C GLU A 36 -2.42 16.00 -21.30
N GLU A 37 -3.55 15.45 -20.91
CA GLU A 37 -3.73 14.00 -20.76
C GLU A 37 -4.87 13.52 -21.65
N ASP A 38 -4.79 12.27 -22.10
CA ASP A 38 -5.88 11.59 -22.78
C ASP A 38 -7.06 11.41 -21.80
N GLU A 39 -8.30 11.45 -22.31
CA GLU A 39 -9.51 11.24 -21.50
C GLU A 39 -9.55 9.87 -20.82
N HIS A 40 -8.85 8.87 -21.39
CA HIS A 40 -8.75 7.52 -20.85
C HIS A 40 -7.50 7.29 -19.98
N TYR A 41 -6.76 8.34 -19.63
CA TYR A 41 -5.56 8.23 -18.80
C TYR A 41 -5.81 7.45 -17.50
N ASP A 42 -6.89 7.75 -16.80
CA ASP A 42 -7.22 7.07 -15.54
C ASP A 42 -7.51 5.57 -15.75
N TYR A 43 -8.15 5.20 -16.87
CA TYR A 43 -8.36 3.78 -17.23
C TYR A 43 -7.06 3.04 -17.47
N HIS A 44 -6.11 3.66 -18.19
CA HIS A 44 -4.80 3.07 -18.41
C HIS A 44 -4.01 2.92 -17.11
N GLN A 45 -4.12 3.91 -16.19
CA GLN A 45 -3.47 3.82 -14.88
C GLN A 45 -4.05 2.67 -14.05
N GLU A 46 -5.36 2.52 -14.02
CA GLU A 46 -6.04 1.45 -13.30
C GLU A 46 -5.62 0.08 -13.83
N ILE A 47 -5.65 -0.13 -15.15
CA ILE A 47 -5.22 -1.38 -15.77
C ILE A 47 -3.74 -1.69 -15.50
N ALA A 48 -2.86 -0.69 -15.65
CA ALA A 48 -1.42 -0.89 -15.48
C ALA A 48 -1.01 -1.20 -14.05
N ARG A 49 -1.78 -0.71 -13.07
CA ARG A 49 -1.48 -0.81 -11.62
C ARG A 49 -2.38 -1.79 -10.87
N SER A 50 -3.40 -2.33 -11.54
CA SER A 50 -4.30 -3.31 -10.95
C SER A 50 -3.60 -4.63 -10.70
N SER A 51 -4.08 -5.38 -9.71
CA SER A 51 -3.57 -6.70 -9.37
C SER A 51 -4.14 -7.81 -10.26
N TYR A 52 -4.66 -7.51 -11.46
CA TYR A 52 -5.22 -8.52 -12.36
C TYR A 52 -4.20 -9.61 -12.72
N ALA A 53 -2.95 -9.24 -12.97
CA ALA A 53 -1.91 -10.21 -13.28
C ALA A 53 -1.63 -11.13 -12.08
N ASP A 54 -1.63 -10.61 -10.85
CA ASP A 54 -1.43 -11.42 -9.65
C ASP A 54 -2.56 -12.45 -9.47
N MET A 55 -3.81 -12.04 -9.64
CA MET A 55 -4.96 -12.97 -9.60
C MET A 55 -4.88 -14.06 -10.67
N LEU A 56 -4.48 -13.71 -11.90
CA LEU A 56 -4.31 -14.67 -12.99
C LEU A 56 -3.16 -15.64 -12.75
N HIS A 57 -2.09 -15.21 -12.08
CA HIS A 57 -0.96 -16.03 -11.65
C HIS A 57 -1.24 -16.88 -10.41
N ASP A 58 -2.32 -16.62 -9.66
CA ASP A 58 -2.68 -17.43 -8.48
C ASP A 58 -3.32 -18.77 -8.89
N LYS A 59 -2.45 -19.69 -9.22
CA LYS A 59 -2.85 -21.04 -9.67
C LYS A 59 -3.69 -21.79 -8.63
N ASP A 60 -3.37 -21.66 -7.34
CA ASP A 60 -4.11 -22.33 -6.27
C ASP A 60 -5.57 -21.83 -6.19
N ARG A 61 -5.75 -20.50 -6.24
CA ARG A 61 -7.07 -19.88 -6.32
C ARG A 61 -7.84 -20.35 -7.54
N ASN A 62 -7.22 -20.25 -8.72
CA ASN A 62 -7.87 -20.58 -9.99
C ASN A 62 -8.31 -22.05 -10.03
N VAL A 63 -7.44 -22.98 -9.64
CA VAL A 63 -7.75 -24.42 -9.60
C VAL A 63 -8.90 -24.71 -8.62
N LYS A 64 -8.90 -24.08 -7.44
CA LYS A 64 -9.96 -24.27 -6.42
C LYS A 64 -11.29 -23.73 -6.87
N TYR A 65 -11.33 -22.54 -7.48
CA TYR A 65 -12.55 -22.02 -8.12
C TYR A 65 -13.06 -22.98 -9.20
N TYR A 66 -12.18 -23.47 -10.08
CA TYR A 66 -12.59 -24.40 -11.13
C TYR A 66 -13.16 -25.71 -10.58
N GLN A 67 -12.55 -26.25 -9.52
CA GLN A 67 -13.06 -27.44 -8.83
C GLN A 67 -14.43 -27.19 -8.20
N GLY A 68 -14.61 -26.04 -7.52
CA GLY A 68 -15.88 -25.63 -6.92
C GLY A 68 -16.98 -25.44 -7.95
N ILE A 69 -16.69 -24.72 -9.03
CA ILE A 69 -17.62 -24.52 -10.15
C ILE A 69 -18.03 -25.85 -10.78
N ARG A 70 -17.06 -26.74 -11.04
CA ARG A 70 -17.35 -28.09 -11.58
C ARG A 70 -18.27 -28.89 -10.65
N ALA A 71 -18.03 -28.83 -9.35
CA ALA A 71 -18.86 -29.50 -8.36
C ALA A 71 -20.28 -28.92 -8.31
N ALA A 72 -20.45 -27.60 -8.39
CA ALA A 72 -21.75 -26.93 -8.42
C ALA A 72 -22.53 -27.27 -9.70
N VAL A 73 -21.90 -27.17 -10.88
CA VAL A 73 -22.49 -27.56 -12.16
C VAL A 73 -22.96 -29.01 -12.13
N LYS A 74 -22.13 -29.91 -11.60
CA LYS A 74 -22.50 -31.34 -11.46
C LYS A 74 -23.74 -31.51 -10.59
N ARG A 75 -23.82 -30.87 -9.41
CA ARG A 75 -25.00 -30.96 -8.53
C ARG A 75 -26.29 -30.46 -9.18
N VAL A 76 -26.23 -29.35 -9.94
CA VAL A 76 -27.39 -28.83 -10.69
C VAL A 76 -27.84 -29.82 -11.76
N LYS A 77 -26.89 -30.36 -12.54
CA LYS A 77 -27.19 -31.37 -13.59
C LYS A 77 -27.76 -32.67 -13.01
N GLU A 78 -27.27 -33.13 -11.87
CA GLU A 78 -27.81 -34.32 -11.15
C GLU A 78 -29.25 -34.11 -10.70
N ARG A 79 -29.70 -32.86 -10.49
CA ARG A 79 -31.11 -32.50 -10.23
C ARG A 79 -31.96 -32.46 -11.50
N GLY A 80 -31.37 -32.73 -12.65
CA GLY A 80 -32.07 -32.68 -13.97
C GLY A 80 -32.36 -31.26 -14.46
N GLN A 81 -31.68 -30.26 -13.93
CA GLN A 81 -31.84 -28.84 -14.28
C GLN A 81 -30.74 -28.38 -15.26
N PRO A 82 -31.05 -27.42 -16.18
CA PRO A 82 -30.02 -26.74 -16.91
C PRO A 82 -29.16 -25.92 -15.94
N ALA A 83 -27.84 -25.93 -16.12
CA ALA A 83 -26.90 -25.15 -15.29
C ALA A 83 -26.75 -23.75 -15.91
N ILE A 84 -27.39 -22.77 -15.29
CA ILE A 84 -27.33 -21.35 -15.67
C ILE A 84 -26.48 -20.61 -14.61
N VAL A 85 -25.38 -20.05 -15.06
CA VAL A 85 -24.41 -19.38 -14.19
C VAL A 85 -24.57 -17.86 -14.27
N LEU A 86 -24.48 -17.20 -13.14
CA LEU A 86 -24.26 -15.76 -13.03
C LEU A 86 -22.88 -15.56 -12.38
N ASP A 87 -21.99 -14.91 -13.12
CA ASP A 87 -20.65 -14.53 -12.67
C ASP A 87 -20.61 -13.00 -12.47
N ILE A 88 -20.52 -12.53 -11.23
CA ILE A 88 -20.49 -11.10 -10.88
C ILE A 88 -19.06 -10.68 -10.63
N GLY A 89 -18.58 -9.63 -11.35
CA GLY A 89 -17.20 -9.22 -11.35
C GLY A 89 -16.34 -10.16 -12.20
N THR A 90 -16.81 -10.47 -13.42
CA THR A 90 -16.18 -11.50 -14.26
C THR A 90 -14.75 -11.17 -14.68
N GLY A 91 -14.33 -9.90 -14.65
CA GLY A 91 -13.01 -9.45 -15.04
C GLY A 91 -12.64 -9.90 -16.46
N THR A 92 -11.70 -10.83 -16.57
CA THR A 92 -11.26 -11.40 -17.86
C THR A 92 -12.21 -12.46 -18.43
N GLY A 93 -13.28 -12.83 -17.73
CA GLY A 93 -14.16 -13.93 -18.08
C GLY A 93 -13.64 -15.32 -17.71
N LEU A 94 -12.56 -15.41 -16.94
CA LEU A 94 -11.92 -16.69 -16.60
C LEU A 94 -12.87 -17.67 -15.89
N LEU A 95 -13.57 -17.21 -14.84
CA LEU A 95 -14.49 -18.07 -14.08
C LEU A 95 -15.70 -18.45 -14.92
N SER A 96 -16.19 -17.54 -15.76
CA SER A 96 -17.25 -17.83 -16.75
C SER A 96 -16.85 -18.91 -17.75
N MET A 97 -15.64 -18.85 -18.31
CA MET A 97 -15.11 -19.88 -19.21
C MET A 97 -14.92 -21.23 -18.50
N MET A 98 -14.44 -21.20 -17.24
CA MET A 98 -14.37 -22.39 -16.39
C MET A 98 -15.74 -23.04 -16.19
N ALA A 99 -16.78 -22.23 -15.97
CA ALA A 99 -18.15 -22.72 -15.79
C ALA A 99 -18.69 -23.43 -17.03
N VAL A 100 -18.54 -22.85 -18.22
CA VAL A 100 -18.97 -23.46 -19.48
C VAL A 100 -18.16 -24.72 -19.79
N SER A 101 -16.84 -24.70 -19.54
CA SER A 101 -15.97 -25.88 -19.68
C SER A 101 -16.31 -26.99 -18.69
N ALA A 102 -16.85 -26.65 -17.51
CA ALA A 102 -17.37 -27.60 -16.53
C ALA A 102 -18.74 -28.20 -16.93
N GLY A 103 -19.36 -27.73 -18.01
CA GLY A 103 -20.64 -28.22 -18.54
C GLY A 103 -21.84 -27.33 -18.25
N ALA A 104 -21.66 -26.08 -17.84
CA ALA A 104 -22.76 -25.12 -17.75
C ALA A 104 -23.40 -24.90 -19.12
N ASP A 105 -24.73 -24.77 -19.13
CA ASP A 105 -25.49 -24.57 -20.38
C ASP A 105 -25.37 -23.13 -20.87
N PHE A 106 -25.38 -22.19 -19.96
CA PHE A 106 -25.20 -20.76 -20.25
C PHE A 106 -24.58 -20.01 -19.04
N CYS A 107 -23.87 -18.91 -19.34
CA CYS A 107 -23.29 -18.03 -18.33
C CYS A 107 -23.61 -16.57 -18.65
N TYR A 108 -24.15 -15.85 -17.67
CA TYR A 108 -24.24 -14.39 -17.66
C TYR A 108 -23.05 -13.84 -16.86
N ALA A 109 -22.22 -13.05 -17.50
CA ALA A 109 -20.98 -12.53 -16.95
C ALA A 109 -21.07 -11.00 -16.82
N VAL A 110 -21.10 -10.49 -15.60
CA VAL A 110 -21.34 -9.08 -15.30
C VAL A 110 -20.01 -8.41 -14.94
N GLU A 111 -19.70 -7.29 -15.62
CA GLU A 111 -18.51 -6.48 -15.38
C GLU A 111 -18.84 -4.99 -15.51
N VAL A 112 -18.57 -4.22 -14.45
CA VAL A 112 -18.90 -2.79 -14.44
C VAL A 112 -17.83 -1.96 -15.15
N PHE A 113 -16.56 -2.35 -15.03
CA PHE A 113 -15.43 -1.61 -15.61
C PHE A 113 -15.35 -1.88 -17.11
N LYS A 114 -15.77 -0.90 -17.89
CA LYS A 114 -15.91 -1.06 -19.35
C LYS A 114 -14.66 -1.60 -20.05
N PRO A 115 -13.42 -1.14 -19.80
CA PRO A 115 -12.24 -1.72 -20.46
C PRO A 115 -12.07 -3.21 -20.19
N MET A 116 -12.39 -3.68 -18.99
CA MET A 116 -12.35 -5.10 -18.65
C MET A 116 -13.49 -5.88 -19.32
N ALA A 117 -14.71 -5.31 -19.37
CA ALA A 117 -15.82 -5.94 -20.08
C ALA A 117 -15.49 -6.11 -21.57
N ASP A 118 -14.92 -5.09 -22.22
CA ASP A 118 -14.49 -5.15 -23.61
C ASP A 118 -13.36 -6.19 -23.82
N ALA A 119 -12.43 -6.31 -22.88
CA ALA A 119 -11.40 -7.36 -22.90
C ALA A 119 -12.02 -8.76 -22.73
N ALA A 120 -12.94 -8.91 -21.79
CA ALA A 120 -13.64 -10.18 -21.55
C ALA A 120 -14.37 -10.68 -22.80
N VAL A 121 -15.06 -9.81 -23.54
CA VAL A 121 -15.70 -10.16 -24.83
C VAL A 121 -14.68 -10.79 -25.78
N LYS A 122 -13.52 -10.16 -25.97
CA LYS A 122 -12.47 -10.64 -26.88
C LYS A 122 -11.83 -11.95 -26.39
N ILE A 123 -11.59 -12.07 -25.07
CA ILE A 123 -11.00 -13.28 -24.46
C ILE A 123 -11.97 -14.45 -24.61
N VAL A 124 -13.26 -14.26 -24.32
CA VAL A 124 -14.31 -15.27 -24.46
C VAL A 124 -14.44 -15.72 -25.92
N GLU A 125 -14.40 -14.78 -26.87
CA GLU A 125 -14.43 -15.06 -28.31
C GLU A 125 -13.21 -15.88 -28.74
N LYS A 126 -12.01 -15.46 -28.34
CA LYS A 126 -10.76 -16.14 -28.68
C LYS A 126 -10.72 -17.58 -28.18
N ASN A 127 -11.35 -17.88 -27.06
CA ASN A 127 -11.46 -19.21 -26.49
C ASN A 127 -12.68 -20.00 -27.00
N GLY A 128 -13.50 -19.44 -27.90
CA GLY A 128 -14.61 -20.13 -28.57
C GLY A 128 -15.87 -20.30 -27.69
N PHE A 129 -16.15 -19.38 -26.75
CA PHE A 129 -17.29 -19.46 -25.83
C PHE A 129 -18.39 -18.41 -26.06
N SER A 130 -18.32 -17.63 -27.15
CA SER A 130 -19.26 -16.51 -27.41
C SER A 130 -20.73 -16.93 -27.52
N ASP A 131 -21.03 -18.17 -27.86
CA ASP A 131 -22.38 -18.72 -27.96
C ASP A 131 -22.99 -19.11 -26.60
N LYS A 132 -22.15 -19.21 -25.55
CA LYS A 132 -22.55 -19.67 -24.21
C LYS A 132 -22.28 -18.67 -23.08
N ILE A 133 -21.56 -17.61 -23.36
CA ILE A 133 -21.24 -16.58 -22.37
C ILE A 133 -21.70 -15.22 -22.89
N LYS A 134 -22.58 -14.56 -22.13
CA LYS A 134 -23.04 -13.19 -22.42
C LYS A 134 -22.38 -12.23 -21.43
N ILE A 135 -21.53 -11.36 -21.94
CA ILE A 135 -20.94 -10.27 -21.13
C ILE A 135 -21.98 -9.13 -21.00
N ILE A 136 -22.20 -8.67 -19.78
CA ILE A 136 -23.12 -7.58 -19.44
C ILE A 136 -22.31 -6.47 -18.78
N ASN A 137 -22.07 -5.37 -19.50
CA ASN A 137 -21.33 -4.24 -18.97
C ASN A 137 -22.27 -3.30 -18.19
N LYS A 138 -22.54 -3.66 -16.94
CA LYS A 138 -23.36 -2.92 -15.98
C LYS A 138 -22.89 -3.21 -14.56
N HIS A 139 -23.25 -2.35 -13.62
CA HIS A 139 -23.21 -2.73 -12.21
C HIS A 139 -24.26 -3.81 -11.94
N SER A 140 -23.97 -4.82 -11.10
CA SER A 140 -24.87 -5.96 -10.87
C SER A 140 -26.25 -5.55 -10.37
N THR A 141 -26.37 -4.43 -9.67
CA THR A 141 -27.64 -3.87 -9.19
C THR A 141 -28.51 -3.27 -10.28
N GLU A 142 -27.97 -3.07 -11.48
CA GLU A 142 -28.69 -2.54 -12.65
C GLU A 142 -29.12 -3.64 -13.63
N VAL A 143 -28.71 -4.90 -13.36
CA VAL A 143 -29.04 -6.05 -14.19
C VAL A 143 -30.50 -6.44 -13.96
N THR A 144 -31.21 -6.68 -15.06
CA THR A 144 -32.62 -7.04 -15.06
C THR A 144 -32.85 -8.47 -15.56
N VAL A 145 -33.86 -9.16 -15.00
CA VAL A 145 -34.23 -10.53 -15.40
C VAL A 145 -35.63 -10.51 -16.00
N GLY A 146 -35.78 -11.12 -17.17
CA GLY A 146 -37.05 -11.24 -17.90
C GLY A 146 -36.89 -11.35 -19.42
N PRO A 147 -37.95 -11.51 -20.18
CA PRO A 147 -37.89 -11.69 -21.65
C PRO A 147 -37.16 -10.55 -22.38
N ASP A 148 -37.31 -9.31 -21.90
CA ASP A 148 -36.64 -8.12 -22.42
C ASP A 148 -35.48 -7.66 -21.53
N GLY A 149 -35.11 -8.46 -20.53
CA GLY A 149 -34.05 -8.13 -19.58
C GLY A 149 -32.66 -8.47 -20.10
N ASP A 150 -31.68 -8.07 -19.30
CA ASP A 150 -30.27 -8.41 -19.52
C ASP A 150 -30.05 -9.93 -19.43
N MET A 151 -30.74 -10.58 -18.49
CA MET A 151 -30.84 -12.04 -18.34
C MET A 151 -32.24 -12.51 -18.70
N GLN A 152 -32.39 -13.61 -19.49
CA GLN A 152 -33.67 -14.15 -19.86
C GLN A 152 -34.31 -14.99 -18.74
N CYS A 153 -33.54 -15.47 -17.79
CA CYS A 153 -33.99 -16.26 -16.64
C CYS A 153 -33.10 -16.04 -15.44
N TYR A 154 -33.58 -16.41 -14.26
CA TYR A 154 -32.78 -16.46 -13.06
C TYR A 154 -31.68 -17.51 -13.20
N ALA A 155 -30.50 -17.23 -12.64
CA ALA A 155 -29.43 -18.19 -12.56
C ALA A 155 -29.62 -19.13 -11.35
N ASN A 156 -29.13 -20.37 -11.46
CA ASN A 156 -29.14 -21.34 -10.38
C ASN A 156 -27.74 -21.70 -9.85
N ILE A 157 -26.72 -21.04 -10.39
CA ILE A 157 -25.34 -21.05 -9.89
C ILE A 157 -24.84 -19.62 -9.86
N LEU A 158 -24.44 -19.14 -8.67
CA LEU A 158 -23.81 -17.84 -8.47
C LEU A 158 -22.32 -18.02 -8.27
N VAL A 159 -21.53 -17.42 -9.14
CA VAL A 159 -20.06 -17.37 -9.03
C VAL A 159 -19.66 -15.93 -8.82
N THR A 160 -18.82 -15.66 -7.85
CA THR A 160 -18.26 -14.31 -7.66
C THR A 160 -16.84 -14.40 -7.11
N GLU A 161 -16.07 -13.37 -7.40
CA GLU A 161 -14.82 -13.08 -6.71
C GLU A 161 -14.76 -11.57 -6.53
N LEU A 162 -15.29 -11.10 -5.39
CA LEU A 162 -15.46 -9.71 -4.97
C LEU A 162 -14.91 -9.56 -3.55
N PHE A 163 -13.74 -10.16 -3.29
CA PHE A 163 -13.16 -10.24 -1.95
C PHE A 163 -11.83 -9.49 -1.92
N ASP A 164 -11.69 -8.68 -0.90
CA ASP A 164 -10.45 -8.02 -0.56
C ASP A 164 -9.78 -8.62 0.68
N THR A 165 -8.77 -7.96 1.20
CA THR A 165 -8.06 -8.35 2.42
C THR A 165 -8.99 -8.47 3.64
N GLU A 166 -10.05 -7.64 3.76
CA GLU A 166 -11.07 -7.73 4.81
C GLU A 166 -12.20 -8.74 4.49
N LEU A 167 -12.18 -9.39 3.33
CA LEU A 167 -13.23 -10.20 2.72
C LEU A 167 -14.37 -9.37 2.12
N ILE A 168 -14.79 -8.30 2.73
CA ILE A 168 -16.05 -7.58 2.42
C ILE A 168 -15.85 -6.16 1.87
N GLY A 169 -14.61 -5.66 1.82
CA GLY A 169 -14.32 -4.25 1.52
C GLY A 169 -14.63 -3.82 0.08
N GLU A 170 -14.71 -4.76 -0.85
CA GLU A 170 -15.12 -4.51 -2.24
C GLU A 170 -16.64 -4.62 -2.48
N GLY A 171 -17.46 -4.69 -1.41
CA GLY A 171 -18.91 -4.73 -1.52
C GLY A 171 -19.49 -6.11 -1.80
N ALA A 172 -18.81 -7.18 -1.38
CA ALA A 172 -19.29 -8.55 -1.54
C ALA A 172 -20.69 -8.75 -0.92
N LEU A 173 -20.90 -8.29 0.33
CA LEU A 173 -22.18 -8.52 1.01
C LEU A 173 -23.38 -7.87 0.32
N PRO A 174 -23.37 -6.57 -0.03
CA PRO A 174 -24.48 -5.97 -0.78
C PRO A 174 -24.67 -6.58 -2.17
N SER A 175 -23.60 -7.02 -2.82
CA SER A 175 -23.70 -7.69 -4.14
C SER A 175 -24.40 -9.05 -4.03
N TYR A 176 -24.03 -9.88 -3.05
CA TYR A 176 -24.73 -11.15 -2.78
C TYR A 176 -26.16 -10.93 -2.34
N GLU A 177 -26.41 -9.95 -1.44
CA GLU A 177 -27.77 -9.61 -1.00
C GLU A 177 -28.68 -9.25 -2.19
N HIS A 178 -28.17 -8.40 -3.09
CA HIS A 178 -28.91 -8.01 -4.28
C HIS A 178 -29.12 -9.19 -5.24
N ALA A 179 -28.08 -10.01 -5.48
CA ALA A 179 -28.16 -11.14 -6.38
C ALA A 179 -29.23 -12.15 -5.92
N HIS A 180 -29.25 -12.49 -4.62
CA HIS A 180 -30.26 -13.40 -4.05
C HIS A 180 -31.69 -12.86 -4.13
N LYS A 181 -31.87 -11.55 -4.05
CA LYS A 181 -33.20 -10.93 -4.17
C LYS A 181 -33.72 -10.84 -5.60
N ASN A 182 -32.83 -10.68 -6.58
CA ASN A 182 -33.22 -10.19 -7.91
C ASN A 182 -32.69 -10.99 -9.09
N LEU A 183 -31.63 -11.80 -8.95
CA LEU A 183 -30.89 -12.35 -10.10
C LEU A 183 -30.80 -13.88 -10.10
N VAL A 184 -30.93 -14.53 -8.95
CA VAL A 184 -30.76 -15.97 -8.82
C VAL A 184 -32.00 -16.65 -8.24
N GLU A 185 -32.12 -17.96 -8.46
CA GLU A 185 -33.17 -18.82 -7.86
C GLU A 185 -32.96 -18.96 -6.35
N GLU A 186 -34.02 -19.20 -5.59
CA GLU A 186 -34.01 -19.31 -4.12
C GLU A 186 -33.01 -20.36 -3.59
N ASN A 187 -32.81 -21.45 -4.33
CA ASN A 187 -31.92 -22.56 -3.96
C ASN A 187 -30.69 -22.65 -4.87
N CYS A 188 -30.12 -21.52 -5.22
CA CYS A 188 -28.92 -21.49 -6.08
C CYS A 188 -27.70 -22.10 -5.38
N GLU A 189 -26.84 -22.73 -6.18
CA GLU A 189 -25.48 -23.07 -5.74
C GLU A 189 -24.63 -21.78 -5.71
N ALA A 190 -23.70 -21.67 -4.79
CA ALA A 190 -22.76 -20.56 -4.75
C ALA A 190 -21.30 -21.03 -4.75
N VAL A 191 -20.44 -20.35 -5.48
CA VAL A 191 -19.01 -20.58 -5.52
C VAL A 191 -18.29 -19.22 -5.38
N PRO A 192 -17.64 -18.96 -4.23
CA PRO A 192 -17.53 -19.83 -3.07
C PRO A 192 -18.87 -20.05 -2.39
N HIS A 193 -18.96 -21.16 -1.64
CA HIS A 193 -20.15 -21.52 -0.89
C HIS A 193 -20.24 -20.78 0.45
N LYS A 194 -19.09 -20.63 1.11
CA LYS A 194 -19.01 -20.04 2.46
C LYS A 194 -17.68 -19.34 2.67
N ALA A 195 -17.69 -18.25 3.43
CA ALA A 195 -16.47 -17.67 3.98
C ALA A 195 -16.48 -17.72 5.51
N THR A 196 -15.29 -17.81 6.12
CA THR A 196 -15.10 -17.79 7.57
C THR A 196 -13.97 -16.84 7.91
N VAL A 197 -14.22 -15.90 8.83
CA VAL A 197 -13.24 -14.91 9.31
C VAL A 197 -12.71 -15.35 10.65
N TYR A 198 -11.39 -15.33 10.77
CA TYR A 198 -10.64 -15.68 11.96
C TYR A 198 -9.91 -14.48 12.54
N ALA A 199 -9.64 -14.52 13.83
CA ALA A 199 -8.85 -13.52 14.52
C ALA A 199 -7.92 -14.16 15.55
N GLN A 200 -6.80 -13.50 15.82
CA GLN A 200 -5.85 -13.86 16.87
C GLN A 200 -5.34 -12.62 17.58
N LEU A 201 -5.43 -12.59 18.88
CA LEU A 201 -5.00 -11.48 19.72
C LEU A 201 -3.49 -11.58 19.98
N VAL A 202 -2.76 -10.48 19.81
CA VAL A 202 -1.31 -10.45 20.00
C VAL A 202 -0.83 -9.21 20.76
N GLU A 203 0.30 -9.34 21.43
CA GLU A 203 1.16 -8.25 21.88
C GLU A 203 2.29 -8.09 20.88
N SER A 204 2.48 -6.90 20.31
CA SER A 204 3.57 -6.60 19.39
C SER A 204 4.00 -5.15 19.51
N ARG A 205 5.18 -4.93 20.10
CA ARG A 205 5.75 -3.60 20.15
C ARG A 205 6.01 -3.03 18.75
N ARG A 206 6.41 -3.87 17.79
CA ARG A 206 6.65 -3.45 16.40
C ARG A 206 5.37 -2.98 15.74
N MET A 207 4.31 -3.79 15.75
CA MET A 207 3.01 -3.41 15.14
C MET A 207 2.39 -2.23 15.88
N TRP A 208 2.44 -2.21 17.22
CA TRP A 208 1.90 -1.11 18.01
C TRP A 208 2.59 0.23 17.69
N SER A 209 3.89 0.20 17.34
CA SER A 209 4.65 1.37 16.90
C SER A 209 4.11 2.00 15.61
N TRP A 210 3.32 1.28 14.81
CA TRP A 210 2.68 1.81 13.60
C TRP A 210 1.41 2.61 13.87
N ASN A 211 0.94 2.62 15.12
CA ASN A 211 -0.32 3.29 15.49
C ASN A 211 -0.16 4.31 16.64
N LYS A 212 0.89 4.22 17.42
CA LYS A 212 1.14 5.10 18.58
C LYS A 212 2.54 5.70 18.53
N LEU A 213 2.66 6.96 18.96
CA LEU A 213 3.97 7.60 19.15
C LEU A 213 4.49 7.22 20.54
N PHE A 214 5.66 6.57 20.60
CA PHE A 214 6.26 6.16 21.86
C PHE A 214 7.01 7.32 22.54
N PRO A 215 7.12 7.30 23.88
CA PRO A 215 7.98 8.23 24.57
C PRO A 215 9.42 8.12 24.10
N LEU A 216 10.04 9.26 23.80
CA LEU A 216 11.41 9.36 23.33
C LEU A 216 12.30 10.01 24.37
N LEU A 217 13.34 9.31 24.80
CA LEU A 217 14.31 9.84 25.73
C LEU A 217 15.47 10.50 24.98
N VAL A 218 15.60 11.82 25.11
CA VAL A 218 16.73 12.59 24.58
C VAL A 218 17.73 12.79 25.69
N GLN A 219 18.91 12.20 25.56
CA GLN A 219 19.99 12.33 26.51
C GLN A 219 21.11 13.19 25.93
N THR A 220 21.45 14.28 26.65
CA THR A 220 22.59 15.15 26.36
C THR A 220 23.62 15.02 27.47
N GLU A 221 24.77 15.67 27.34
CA GLU A 221 25.80 15.65 28.39
C GLU A 221 25.33 16.29 29.69
N THR A 222 24.44 17.27 29.63
CA THR A 222 24.00 18.10 30.75
C THR A 222 22.57 17.87 31.20
N ALA A 223 21.74 17.20 30.39
CA ALA A 223 20.32 17.04 30.65
C ALA A 223 19.75 15.74 30.03
N GLN A 224 18.65 15.30 30.64
CA GLN A 224 17.83 14.21 30.14
C GLN A 224 16.40 14.72 30.02
N LYS A 225 15.81 14.62 28.82
CA LYS A 225 14.44 15.06 28.56
C LYS A 225 13.65 13.92 27.95
N LEU A 226 12.51 13.62 28.54
CA LEU A 226 11.53 12.68 28.00
C LEU A 226 10.53 13.44 27.14
N ILE A 227 10.45 13.10 25.86
CA ILE A 227 9.46 13.62 24.92
C ILE A 227 8.29 12.64 24.91
N VAL A 228 7.09 13.14 25.13
CA VAL A 228 5.86 12.34 25.22
C VAL A 228 4.86 12.74 24.13
N ALA A 229 4.04 11.79 23.74
CA ALA A 229 2.89 12.06 22.89
C ALA A 229 1.84 12.90 23.65
N PRO A 230 1.06 13.76 22.97
CA PRO A 230 -0.10 14.40 23.58
C PRO A 230 -1.17 13.36 23.98
N ALA A 231 -1.92 13.67 25.04
CA ALA A 231 -2.99 12.79 25.53
C ALA A 231 -4.03 12.45 24.43
N GLU A 232 -4.30 13.40 23.55
CA GLU A 232 -5.20 13.23 22.41
C GLU A 232 -4.69 12.19 21.38
N MET A 233 -3.38 11.97 21.29
CA MET A 233 -2.79 10.92 20.46
C MET A 233 -2.76 9.58 21.19
N GLU A 234 -2.48 9.59 22.48
CA GLU A 234 -2.45 8.38 23.30
C GLU A 234 -3.84 7.72 23.36
N SER A 235 -4.89 8.50 23.59
CA SER A 235 -6.28 8.02 23.66
C SER A 235 -6.95 7.78 22.30
N CYS A 236 -6.33 8.23 21.19
CA CYS A 236 -6.92 8.09 19.86
C CYS A 236 -6.99 6.62 19.43
N PRO A 237 -8.14 6.12 18.94
CA PRO A 237 -8.27 4.75 18.47
C PRO A 237 -7.47 4.47 17.18
N GLY A 238 -6.95 5.50 16.52
CA GLY A 238 -6.13 5.34 15.33
C GLY A 238 -6.86 5.57 14.01
N ALA A 239 -6.24 5.14 12.91
CA ALA A 239 -6.84 5.24 11.58
C ALA A 239 -8.00 4.26 11.43
N PRO A 240 -9.11 4.67 10.77
CA PRO A 240 -10.28 3.82 10.63
C PRO A 240 -10.11 2.65 9.65
N SER A 241 -9.10 2.73 8.76
CA SER A 241 -8.82 1.69 7.77
C SER A 241 -8.00 0.55 8.35
N VAL A 242 -8.27 -0.66 7.89
CA VAL A 242 -7.43 -1.83 8.14
C VAL A 242 -6.00 -1.57 7.63
N TYR A 243 -5.03 -2.28 8.22
CA TYR A 243 -3.68 -2.36 7.67
C TYR A 243 -3.46 -3.77 7.15
N ASP A 244 -3.33 -3.89 5.85
CA ASP A 244 -3.05 -5.10 5.12
C ASP A 244 -1.55 -5.26 4.92
N ILE A 245 -1.03 -6.43 5.28
CA ILE A 245 0.39 -6.79 5.15
C ILE A 245 0.56 -8.29 4.86
N GLN A 246 1.72 -8.62 4.32
CA GLN A 246 2.17 -10.01 4.20
C GLN A 246 2.62 -10.53 5.58
N LEU A 247 1.68 -10.99 6.44
CA LEU A 247 2.01 -11.52 7.77
C LEU A 247 3.02 -12.65 7.72
N ASN A 248 3.10 -13.37 6.61
CA ASN A 248 4.08 -14.43 6.39
C ASN A 248 5.54 -13.94 6.37
N GLN A 249 5.77 -12.63 6.25
CA GLN A 249 7.08 -11.99 6.34
C GLN A 249 7.41 -11.49 7.76
N MET A 250 6.47 -11.63 8.70
CA MET A 250 6.68 -11.25 10.10
C MET A 250 7.31 -12.41 10.86
N PRO A 251 8.52 -12.25 11.47
CA PRO A 251 9.08 -13.26 12.34
C PRO A 251 8.27 -13.38 13.64
N LEU A 252 8.11 -14.60 14.15
CA LEU A 252 7.41 -14.87 15.41
C LEU A 252 8.05 -14.15 16.62
N SER A 253 9.31 -13.74 16.51
CA SER A 253 9.99 -12.93 17.54
C SER A 253 9.42 -11.51 17.69
N ASP A 254 8.66 -11.02 16.71
CA ASP A 254 8.16 -9.65 16.69
C ASP A 254 6.81 -9.50 17.40
N PHE A 255 6.20 -10.60 17.83
CA PHE A 255 4.95 -10.60 18.57
C PHE A 255 4.77 -11.83 19.48
N THR A 256 3.99 -11.65 20.54
CA THR A 256 3.55 -12.72 21.44
C THR A 256 2.08 -13.02 21.18
N VAL A 257 1.77 -14.28 20.93
CA VAL A 257 0.38 -14.73 20.72
C VAL A 257 -0.33 -14.84 22.06
N LEU A 258 -1.39 -14.06 22.25
CA LEU A 258 -2.16 -14.02 23.50
C LEU A 258 -3.42 -14.90 23.49
N SER A 259 -3.93 -15.29 22.31
CA SER A 259 -5.11 -16.13 22.19
C SER A 259 -4.91 -17.32 21.26
N ASP A 260 -5.76 -18.33 21.38
CA ASP A 260 -5.97 -19.26 20.27
C ASP A 260 -6.57 -18.56 19.06
N VAL A 261 -6.63 -19.25 17.93
CA VAL A 261 -7.36 -18.74 16.76
C VAL A 261 -8.86 -18.75 17.07
N LEU A 262 -9.48 -17.58 16.97
CA LEU A 262 -10.90 -17.38 17.23
C LEU A 262 -11.66 -17.34 15.91
N THR A 263 -12.71 -18.14 15.78
CA THR A 263 -13.64 -18.05 14.66
C THR A 263 -14.63 -16.93 14.95
N MET A 264 -14.50 -15.81 14.24
CA MET A 264 -15.31 -14.63 14.58
C MET A 264 -16.69 -14.68 13.96
N PHE A 265 -16.78 -14.85 12.67
CA PHE A 265 -18.06 -15.00 11.96
C PHE A 265 -17.89 -15.76 10.65
N SER A 266 -19.00 -16.19 10.08
CA SER A 266 -19.03 -16.79 8.74
C SER A 266 -20.21 -16.29 7.95
N VAL A 267 -20.08 -16.31 6.61
CA VAL A 267 -21.13 -15.95 5.66
C VAL A 267 -21.38 -17.15 4.77
N ASP A 268 -22.62 -17.63 4.73
CA ASP A 268 -23.08 -18.67 3.79
C ASP A 268 -23.62 -17.99 2.53
N PHE A 269 -22.86 -18.05 1.46
CA PHE A 269 -23.19 -17.40 0.20
C PHE A 269 -24.24 -18.14 -0.64
N SER A 270 -24.61 -19.35 -0.25
CA SER A 270 -25.70 -20.10 -0.90
C SER A 270 -27.09 -19.67 -0.44
N LYS A 271 -27.15 -18.81 0.57
CA LYS A 271 -28.37 -18.30 1.18
C LYS A 271 -28.48 -16.80 1.04
N GLN A 272 -29.67 -16.28 1.35
CA GLN A 272 -29.87 -14.83 1.43
C GLN A 272 -28.87 -14.21 2.40
N VAL A 273 -27.95 -13.40 1.85
CA VAL A 273 -26.98 -12.65 2.64
C VAL A 273 -27.65 -11.39 3.20
N ASN A 274 -27.30 -11.02 4.41
CA ASN A 274 -27.69 -9.74 5.02
C ASN A 274 -26.47 -8.83 5.12
N SER A 275 -26.48 -7.71 4.39
CA SER A 275 -25.40 -6.72 4.43
C SER A 275 -25.48 -5.75 5.61
N SER A 276 -26.60 -5.72 6.35
CA SER A 276 -26.78 -4.80 7.48
C SER A 276 -25.70 -4.97 8.54
N PRO A 277 -25.32 -3.89 9.24
CA PRO A 277 -24.34 -3.94 10.33
C PRO A 277 -24.69 -4.98 11.39
N THR A 278 -23.69 -5.74 11.82
CA THR A 278 -23.83 -6.78 12.86
C THR A 278 -22.55 -6.94 13.66
N HIS A 279 -22.61 -7.71 14.74
CA HIS A 279 -21.44 -8.04 15.54
C HIS A 279 -21.49 -9.49 16.03
N HIS A 280 -20.31 -10.05 16.29
CA HIS A 280 -20.12 -11.37 16.87
C HIS A 280 -19.10 -11.31 18.00
N THR A 281 -19.47 -11.88 19.15
CA THR A 281 -18.60 -11.89 20.33
C THR A 281 -18.17 -13.31 20.66
N MET A 282 -16.86 -13.52 20.77
CA MET A 282 -16.23 -14.76 21.18
C MET A 282 -15.65 -14.63 22.57
N GLN A 283 -15.97 -15.56 23.46
CA GLN A 283 -15.34 -15.71 24.77
C GLN A 283 -14.06 -16.55 24.60
N PHE A 284 -12.99 -16.15 25.24
CA PHE A 284 -11.73 -16.88 25.24
C PHE A 284 -10.93 -16.64 26.54
N GLU A 285 -9.92 -17.46 26.76
CA GLU A 285 -8.94 -17.30 27.85
C GLU A 285 -7.57 -17.03 27.24
N PRO A 286 -6.84 -15.98 27.68
CA PRO A 286 -5.49 -15.74 27.22
C PRO A 286 -4.55 -16.92 27.53
N ARG A 287 -3.71 -17.26 26.55
CA ARG A 287 -2.68 -18.30 26.69
C ARG A 287 -1.52 -17.85 27.58
N GLU A 288 -1.24 -16.55 27.54
CA GLU A 288 -0.17 -15.89 28.26
C GLU A 288 -0.66 -14.55 28.81
N SER A 289 -0.03 -14.09 29.90
CA SER A 289 -0.24 -12.73 30.39
C SER A 289 0.56 -11.75 29.54
N GLY A 290 -0.01 -10.57 29.24
CA GLY A 290 0.64 -9.57 28.41
C GLY A 290 -0.24 -8.34 28.22
N ARG A 291 0.02 -7.60 27.17
CA ARG A 291 -0.76 -6.42 26.76
C ARG A 291 -1.41 -6.66 25.41
N ALA A 292 -2.72 -6.73 25.41
CA ALA A 292 -3.49 -6.83 24.17
C ALA A 292 -3.39 -5.50 23.40
N GLN A 293 -2.84 -5.53 22.21
CA GLN A 293 -2.56 -4.37 21.39
C GLN A 293 -3.17 -4.50 20.00
N VAL A 294 -3.06 -5.68 19.39
CA VAL A 294 -3.34 -5.91 17.99
C VAL A 294 -4.16 -7.18 17.81
N VAL A 295 -5.10 -7.13 16.89
CA VAL A 295 -5.83 -8.29 16.37
C VAL A 295 -5.33 -8.57 14.96
N LEU A 296 -4.73 -9.73 14.76
CA LEU A 296 -4.42 -10.27 13.44
C LEU A 296 -5.64 -11.00 12.92
N SER A 297 -6.02 -10.76 11.67
CA SER A 297 -7.21 -11.38 11.10
C SER A 297 -6.94 -11.86 9.66
N TRP A 298 -7.62 -12.91 9.29
CA TRP A 298 -7.61 -13.51 7.95
C TRP A 298 -8.92 -14.27 7.74
N TRP A 299 -9.10 -14.78 6.53
CA TRP A 299 -10.28 -15.54 6.19
C TRP A 299 -9.98 -16.76 5.32
N ASP A 300 -10.89 -17.70 5.33
CA ASP A 300 -10.94 -18.85 4.44
C ASP A 300 -12.23 -18.81 3.62
N ILE A 301 -12.19 -19.34 2.40
CA ILE A 301 -13.37 -19.61 1.58
C ILE A 301 -13.47 -21.09 1.25
N ASP A 302 -14.65 -21.66 1.44
CA ASP A 302 -15.03 -22.99 1.03
C ASP A 302 -15.72 -22.90 -0.33
N MET A 303 -15.19 -23.59 -1.35
CA MET A 303 -15.75 -23.59 -2.69
C MET A 303 -16.92 -24.58 -2.85
N ASP A 304 -17.12 -25.45 -1.87
CA ASP A 304 -18.17 -26.49 -1.85
C ASP A 304 -18.86 -26.56 -0.49
N PRO A 305 -20.10 -27.12 -0.43
CA PRO A 305 -20.85 -27.21 0.82
C PRO A 305 -20.17 -28.02 1.92
N ASP A 306 -19.37 -29.00 1.55
CA ASP A 306 -18.68 -29.90 2.49
C ASP A 306 -17.36 -29.30 3.03
N GLY A 307 -16.89 -28.16 2.51
CA GLY A 307 -15.62 -27.54 2.87
C GLY A 307 -14.39 -28.35 2.49
N LYS A 308 -14.52 -29.25 1.50
CA LYS A 308 -13.39 -30.08 0.99
C LYS A 308 -12.46 -29.31 0.07
N ILE A 309 -12.98 -28.31 -0.64
CA ILE A 309 -12.24 -27.44 -1.55
C ILE A 309 -12.11 -26.09 -0.86
N LYS A 310 -10.99 -25.85 -0.20
CA LYS A 310 -10.76 -24.67 0.64
C LYS A 310 -9.62 -23.82 0.13
N CYS A 311 -9.82 -22.51 0.06
CA CYS A 311 -8.79 -21.51 -0.13
C CYS A 311 -8.58 -20.75 1.17
N SER A 312 -7.35 -20.77 1.72
CA SER A 312 -7.04 -20.21 3.04
C SER A 312 -6.04 -19.08 2.94
N MET A 313 -6.30 -17.98 3.67
CA MET A 313 -5.38 -16.86 3.87
C MET A 313 -4.66 -16.93 5.22
N ALA A 314 -4.74 -18.06 5.92
CA ALA A 314 -4.11 -18.26 7.21
C ALA A 314 -2.58 -18.04 7.13
N PRO A 315 -1.97 -17.31 8.07
CA PRO A 315 -0.52 -17.16 8.13
C PRO A 315 0.17 -18.49 8.52
N TYR A 316 1.46 -18.60 8.21
CA TYR A 316 2.23 -19.86 8.27
C TYR A 316 2.18 -20.59 9.62
N TRP A 317 2.07 -19.87 10.73
CA TRP A 317 2.08 -20.48 12.08
C TRP A 317 0.77 -21.13 12.48
N VAL A 318 -0.31 -20.92 11.73
CA VAL A 318 -1.63 -21.53 11.95
C VAL A 318 -2.20 -22.22 10.71
N HIS A 319 -1.50 -22.13 9.58
CA HIS A 319 -1.94 -22.76 8.33
C HIS A 319 -1.84 -24.29 8.42
N SER A 320 -2.83 -25.00 7.86
CA SER A 320 -2.88 -26.47 7.86
C SER A 320 -1.72 -27.12 7.10
N ASP A 321 -1.17 -26.42 6.09
CA ASP A 321 0.02 -26.82 5.33
C ASP A 321 1.05 -25.67 5.28
N PRO A 322 1.87 -25.49 6.34
CA PRO A 322 2.82 -24.39 6.44
C PRO A 322 3.92 -24.38 5.39
N LYS A 323 4.13 -25.50 4.68
CA LYS A 323 5.19 -25.62 3.65
C LYS A 323 4.73 -25.13 2.28
N ASN A 324 3.43 -25.06 2.05
CA ASN A 324 2.83 -24.70 0.76
C ASN A 324 1.94 -23.43 0.85
N ILE A 325 2.36 -22.47 1.64
CA ILE A 325 1.66 -21.19 1.73
C ILE A 325 1.75 -20.48 0.39
N GLN A 326 0.59 -20.08 -0.10
CA GLN A 326 0.50 -19.32 -1.33
C GLN A 326 0.75 -17.84 -1.04
N TRP A 327 1.58 -17.20 -1.86
CA TRP A 327 1.71 -15.75 -1.83
C TRP A 327 0.59 -15.13 -2.67
N ARG A 328 -0.05 -14.09 -2.10
CA ARG A 328 -1.12 -13.32 -2.74
C ARG A 328 -0.96 -11.86 -2.40
N ASP A 329 -0.88 -11.01 -3.39
CA ASP A 329 -0.87 -9.56 -3.19
C ASP A 329 -2.31 -9.02 -3.07
N HIS A 330 -3.24 -9.62 -3.80
CA HIS A 330 -4.66 -9.26 -3.76
C HIS A 330 -5.40 -9.72 -2.48
N TRP A 331 -4.87 -10.71 -1.74
CA TRP A 331 -5.45 -11.22 -0.49
C TRP A 331 -4.38 -11.39 0.59
N MET A 332 -3.96 -10.29 1.18
CA MET A 332 -3.05 -10.28 2.33
C MET A 332 -3.78 -10.61 3.64
N GLN A 333 -3.15 -10.40 4.77
CA GLN A 333 -3.78 -10.53 6.07
C GLN A 333 -3.97 -9.15 6.70
N CYS A 334 -4.90 -9.07 7.66
CA CYS A 334 -5.32 -7.82 8.29
C CYS A 334 -4.64 -7.62 9.65
N VAL A 335 -4.26 -6.37 9.91
CA VAL A 335 -3.81 -5.89 11.22
C VAL A 335 -4.80 -4.83 11.71
N TYR A 336 -5.48 -5.12 12.81
CA TYR A 336 -6.36 -4.18 13.49
C TYR A 336 -5.76 -3.76 14.81
N PHE A 337 -5.75 -2.48 15.08
CA PHE A 337 -5.28 -1.94 16.35
C PHE A 337 -6.45 -1.81 17.33
N LEU A 338 -6.28 -2.31 18.55
CA LEU A 338 -7.23 -1.99 19.61
C LEU A 338 -7.17 -0.49 19.93
N PRO A 339 -8.26 0.12 20.39
CA PRO A 339 -8.27 1.54 20.74
C PRO A 339 -7.22 1.90 21.79
N ASN A 340 -7.04 1.02 22.78
CA ASN A 340 -6.04 1.13 23.84
C ASN A 340 -5.35 -0.22 24.04
N GLU A 341 -4.13 -0.20 24.58
CA GLU A 341 -3.53 -1.45 25.05
C GLU A 341 -4.17 -1.84 26.38
N GLU A 342 -4.57 -3.12 26.47
CA GLU A 342 -5.26 -3.66 27.63
C GLU A 342 -4.41 -4.73 28.30
N PRO A 343 -4.13 -4.63 29.63
CA PRO A 343 -3.45 -5.70 30.34
C PRO A 343 -4.36 -6.93 30.42
N VAL A 344 -3.83 -8.08 30.02
CA VAL A 344 -4.52 -9.37 30.07
C VAL A 344 -3.74 -10.37 30.94
N VAL A 345 -4.45 -11.21 31.63
CA VAL A 345 -3.88 -12.23 32.52
C VAL A 345 -4.22 -13.61 32.00
N GLN A 346 -3.23 -14.53 32.00
CA GLN A 346 -3.43 -15.90 31.59
C GLN A 346 -4.57 -16.54 32.32
N GLY A 347 -5.50 -17.18 31.60
CA GLY A 347 -6.66 -17.90 32.16
C GLY A 347 -7.82 -17.01 32.63
N GLU A 348 -7.74 -15.65 32.50
CA GLU A 348 -8.91 -14.82 32.71
C GLU A 348 -9.92 -14.98 31.57
N SER A 349 -11.20 -14.78 31.86
CA SER A 349 -12.24 -14.82 30.81
C SER A 349 -12.35 -13.47 30.13
N LEU A 350 -12.10 -13.42 28.81
CA LEU A 350 -12.19 -12.22 27.97
C LEU A 350 -13.18 -12.42 26.82
N TYR A 351 -13.61 -11.32 26.24
CA TYR A 351 -14.57 -11.28 25.13
C TYR A 351 -14.01 -10.42 24.01
N LEU A 352 -13.73 -11.03 22.84
CA LEU A 352 -13.39 -10.32 21.61
C LEU A 352 -14.65 -10.19 20.76
N THR A 353 -15.00 -8.96 20.41
CA THR A 353 -16.15 -8.66 19.53
C THR A 353 -15.66 -8.18 18.20
N ALA A 354 -16.02 -8.88 17.12
CA ALA A 354 -15.90 -8.39 15.76
C ALA A 354 -17.19 -7.67 15.38
N HIS A 355 -17.07 -6.43 14.95
CA HIS A 355 -18.15 -5.65 14.36
C HIS A 355 -17.93 -5.60 12.86
N ARG A 356 -19.00 -5.59 12.09
CA ARG A 356 -18.96 -5.30 10.67
C ARG A 356 -20.12 -4.45 10.22
N ASP A 357 -19.88 -3.57 9.28
CA ASP A 357 -20.90 -3.01 8.39
C ASP A 357 -20.91 -3.74 7.04
N ASP A 358 -21.34 -3.09 5.98
CA ASP A 358 -21.36 -3.63 4.61
C ASP A 358 -20.00 -3.65 3.90
N TYR A 359 -18.99 -2.88 4.42
CA TYR A 359 -17.66 -2.74 3.79
C TYR A 359 -16.48 -2.92 4.73
N CYS A 360 -16.65 -2.86 6.04
CA CYS A 360 -15.53 -2.81 7.00
C CYS A 360 -15.73 -3.74 8.18
N VAL A 361 -14.61 -4.18 8.75
CA VAL A 361 -14.55 -4.94 10.00
C VAL A 361 -13.71 -4.17 11.03
N TRP A 362 -14.09 -4.23 12.31
CA TRP A 362 -13.29 -3.73 13.43
C TRP A 362 -13.50 -4.54 14.69
N TYR A 363 -12.61 -4.42 15.67
CA TYR A 363 -12.58 -5.26 16.85
C TYR A 363 -12.54 -4.46 18.15
N ASN A 364 -13.23 -4.98 19.17
CA ASN A 364 -13.16 -4.47 20.53
C ASN A 364 -12.94 -5.62 21.52
N LEU A 365 -12.14 -5.38 22.58
CA LEU A 365 -11.84 -6.31 23.63
C LEU A 365 -12.54 -5.87 24.94
N HIS A 366 -13.20 -6.82 25.64
CA HIS A 366 -13.93 -6.56 26.88
C HIS A 366 -13.59 -7.60 27.94
N LYS A 367 -13.50 -7.17 29.22
CA LYS A 367 -13.31 -8.05 30.38
C LYS A 367 -14.62 -8.66 30.90
N THR A 368 -15.72 -8.05 30.58
CA THR A 368 -17.05 -8.53 30.97
C THR A 368 -17.92 -8.68 29.73
N ARG A 369 -18.79 -9.67 29.73
CA ARG A 369 -19.79 -9.81 28.67
C ARG A 369 -20.73 -8.60 28.73
N ASN A 370 -20.66 -7.78 27.67
CA ASN A 370 -21.53 -6.60 27.58
C ASN A 370 -22.98 -7.04 27.45
N GLU A 371 -23.75 -7.05 28.58
CA GLU A 371 -25.17 -7.38 28.57
C GLU A 371 -26.01 -6.38 27.75
N LYS A 372 -25.50 -5.19 27.50
CA LYS A 372 -26.11 -4.20 26.62
C LYS A 372 -26.13 -4.62 25.13
N SER A 373 -25.35 -5.62 24.73
CA SER A 373 -25.34 -6.15 23.35
C SER A 373 -26.64 -6.87 22.95
N LYS A 374 -27.57 -7.11 23.89
CA LYS A 374 -28.91 -7.65 23.57
C LYS A 374 -29.81 -6.66 22.85
N ASN A 375 -29.50 -5.37 22.86
CA ASN A 375 -30.25 -4.31 22.20
C ASN A 375 -29.39 -3.66 21.12
N ASN A 376 -29.28 -4.24 19.93
CA ASN A 376 -28.77 -3.63 18.67
C ASN A 376 -27.75 -2.47 18.81
N PHE A 377 -26.88 -2.50 19.83
CA PHE A 377 -25.90 -1.46 20.08
C PHE A 377 -24.68 -1.77 19.23
N HIS A 378 -24.61 -1.13 18.06
CA HIS A 378 -23.38 -1.10 17.28
C HIS A 378 -22.44 -0.10 17.93
N GLU A 379 -21.30 -0.58 18.43
CA GLU A 379 -20.22 0.34 18.75
C GLU A 379 -19.77 1.01 17.44
N GLU A 380 -19.69 2.33 17.47
CA GLU A 380 -19.30 3.09 16.29
C GLU A 380 -17.90 2.66 15.83
N ARG A 381 -17.69 2.67 14.52
CA ARG A 381 -16.38 2.38 13.92
C ARG A 381 -15.35 3.37 14.47
N PRO A 382 -14.16 2.90 14.94
CA PRO A 382 -13.12 3.79 15.42
C PRO A 382 -12.73 4.82 14.38
N VAL A 383 -12.65 6.10 14.77
CA VAL A 383 -12.27 7.22 13.89
C VAL A 383 -11.15 7.99 14.54
N CYS A 384 -10.16 8.39 13.75
CA CYS A 384 -9.06 9.21 14.24
C CYS A 384 -9.53 10.58 14.72
N GLU A 385 -9.42 10.85 16.02
CA GLU A 385 -9.76 12.14 16.66
C GLU A 385 -8.55 13.07 16.76
N CYS A 386 -7.35 12.56 16.93
CA CYS A 386 -6.12 13.33 17.08
C CYS A 386 -5.62 13.97 15.79
N GLN A 387 -6.08 13.49 14.63
CA GLN A 387 -5.70 13.87 13.27
C GLN A 387 -4.27 13.45 12.84
N ALA A 388 -3.44 12.93 13.74
CA ALA A 388 -2.11 12.44 13.40
C ALA A 388 -2.19 11.26 12.40
N HIS A 389 -3.10 10.32 12.64
CA HIS A 389 -3.30 9.16 11.76
C HIS A 389 -3.87 9.50 10.36
N LEU A 390 -4.28 10.74 10.12
CA LEU A 390 -4.69 11.25 8.81
C LEU A 390 -3.52 11.88 8.03
N LEU A 391 -2.42 12.21 8.72
CA LEU A 391 -1.23 12.84 8.14
C LEU A 391 -0.07 11.85 8.06
N TRP A 392 0.18 11.13 9.15
CA TRP A 392 1.21 10.12 9.21
C TRP A 392 0.60 8.75 8.92
N ASN A 393 1.07 8.12 7.87
CA ASN A 393 0.74 6.73 7.60
C ASN A 393 1.45 5.82 8.62
N ARG A 394 1.08 4.55 8.65
CA ARG A 394 1.64 3.57 9.60
C ARG A 394 3.17 3.41 9.51
N PRO A 395 3.78 3.30 8.32
CA PRO A 395 5.25 3.31 8.19
C PRO A 395 5.89 4.56 8.80
N ARG A 396 5.28 5.74 8.65
CA ARG A 396 5.78 6.98 9.25
C ARG A 396 5.75 6.96 10.78
N PHE A 397 4.68 6.45 11.39
CA PHE A 397 4.67 6.22 12.83
C PHE A 397 5.82 5.30 13.27
N GLY A 398 6.04 4.18 12.55
CA GLY A 398 7.15 3.26 12.80
C GLY A 398 8.50 3.95 12.69
N GLU A 399 8.69 4.80 11.69
CA GLU A 399 9.92 5.57 11.49
C GLU A 399 10.17 6.59 12.62
N LEU A 400 9.13 7.30 13.08
CA LEU A 400 9.22 8.22 14.21
C LEU A 400 9.57 7.50 15.53
N ASN A 401 9.20 6.24 15.66
CA ASN A 401 9.51 5.38 16.80
C ASN A 401 10.85 4.61 16.66
N ASP A 402 11.56 4.76 15.55
CA ASP A 402 12.87 4.12 15.35
C ASP A 402 13.95 4.82 16.18
N HIS A 403 14.27 4.20 17.30
CA HIS A 403 15.29 4.72 18.23
C HIS A 403 16.69 4.81 17.61
N LYS A 404 17.07 3.85 16.74
CA LYS A 404 18.38 3.85 16.10
C LYS A 404 18.53 5.05 15.16
N ARG A 405 17.52 5.29 14.35
CA ARG A 405 17.45 6.45 13.47
C ARG A 405 17.47 7.77 14.24
N THR A 406 16.67 7.86 15.30
CA THR A 406 16.60 9.05 16.15
C THR A 406 17.96 9.33 16.83
N GLU A 407 18.63 8.30 17.33
CA GLU A 407 19.97 8.45 17.95
C GLU A 407 21.01 8.93 16.92
N GLN A 408 20.95 8.47 15.67
CA GLN A 408 21.83 8.97 14.60
C GLN A 408 21.64 10.48 14.36
N TYR A 409 20.38 10.97 14.38
CA TYR A 409 20.10 12.41 14.29
C TYR A 409 20.63 13.16 15.52
N ILE A 410 20.41 12.65 16.73
CA ILE A 410 20.93 13.27 17.96
C ILE A 410 22.46 13.39 17.91
N GLN A 411 23.17 12.34 17.50
CA GLN A 411 24.62 12.36 17.38
C GLN A 411 25.09 13.33 16.29
N ALA A 412 24.39 13.42 15.17
CA ALA A 412 24.69 14.39 14.13
C ALA A 412 24.44 15.84 14.61
N LEU A 413 23.32 16.09 15.30
CA LEU A 413 23.02 17.40 15.89
C LEU A 413 24.07 17.84 16.92
N LYS A 414 24.53 16.94 17.81
CA LYS A 414 25.61 17.23 18.77
C LYS A 414 26.91 17.66 18.08
N LYS A 415 27.20 17.13 16.88
CA LYS A 415 28.40 17.52 16.11
C LYS A 415 28.28 18.89 15.44
N VAL A 416 27.07 19.31 15.05
CA VAL A 416 26.88 20.53 14.24
C VAL A 416 26.31 21.71 14.99
N LEU A 417 25.58 21.52 16.11
CA LEU A 417 24.96 22.58 16.87
C LEU A 417 25.97 23.26 17.82
N LYS A 418 25.85 24.59 17.92
CA LYS A 418 26.49 25.43 18.88
C LYS A 418 25.45 26.17 19.70
N ALA A 419 25.86 26.76 20.82
CA ALA A 419 24.94 27.47 21.72
C ALA A 419 24.22 28.68 21.07
N ASP A 420 24.79 29.25 20.02
CA ASP A 420 24.26 30.36 19.22
C ASP A 420 23.58 29.89 17.91
N SER A 421 23.34 28.60 17.75
CA SER A 421 22.74 28.04 16.51
C SER A 421 21.28 28.43 16.35
N ILE A 422 20.97 29.02 15.22
CA ILE A 422 19.60 29.30 14.77
C ILE A 422 19.22 28.28 13.70
N CYS A 423 18.24 27.44 14.02
CA CYS A 423 17.86 26.32 13.20
C CYS A 423 16.58 26.60 12.41
N LEU A 424 16.54 26.20 11.15
CA LEU A 424 15.32 26.06 10.36
C LEU A 424 15.15 24.59 9.98
N CYS A 425 14.06 23.97 10.40
CA CYS A 425 13.70 22.60 10.01
C CYS A 425 12.70 22.63 8.85
N ILE A 426 12.97 21.87 7.80
CA ILE A 426 12.07 21.70 6.63
C ILE A 426 11.71 20.22 6.52
N SER A 427 10.50 19.87 6.92
CA SER A 427 9.97 18.50 6.89
C SER A 427 8.46 18.52 7.19
N ASP A 428 7.75 17.50 6.78
CA ASP A 428 6.34 17.35 7.12
C ASP A 428 6.18 16.59 8.45
N GLY A 429 5.82 17.32 9.53
CA GLY A 429 5.50 16.72 10.83
C GLY A 429 6.69 15.98 11.46
N SER A 430 7.87 16.59 11.50
CA SER A 430 9.08 16.00 12.07
C SER A 430 9.24 16.28 13.57
N LEU A 431 9.93 15.39 14.28
CA LEU A 431 10.39 15.58 15.65
C LEU A 431 11.77 16.28 15.73
N LEU A 432 12.44 16.51 14.59
CA LEU A 432 13.76 17.18 14.55
C LEU A 432 13.79 18.55 15.22
N PRO A 433 12.76 19.42 15.13
CA PRO A 433 12.75 20.68 15.85
C PRO A 433 12.89 20.49 17.37
N ILE A 434 12.24 19.45 17.92
CA ILE A 434 12.33 19.11 19.34
C ILE A 434 13.75 18.63 19.68
N LEU A 435 14.31 17.74 18.85
CA LEU A 435 15.67 17.23 19.05
C LEU A 435 16.71 18.36 19.01
N ALA A 436 16.60 19.27 18.03
CA ALA A 436 17.52 20.41 17.91
C ALA A 436 17.45 21.33 19.13
N HIS A 437 16.25 21.63 19.63
CA HIS A 437 16.08 22.39 20.87
C HIS A 437 16.69 21.66 22.08
N CYS A 438 16.39 20.35 22.24
CA CYS A 438 16.90 19.56 23.36
C CYS A 438 18.43 19.43 23.36
N VAL A 439 19.08 19.41 22.19
CA VAL A 439 20.52 19.32 22.02
C VAL A 439 21.18 20.68 22.32
N GLY A 440 20.44 21.81 22.25
CA GLY A 440 20.92 23.11 22.70
C GLY A 440 20.97 24.22 21.65
N ALA A 441 20.14 24.13 20.59
CA ALA A 441 19.96 25.24 19.66
C ALA A 441 19.36 26.47 20.38
N GLU A 442 19.85 27.68 20.08
CA GLU A 442 19.33 28.92 20.63
C GLU A 442 17.89 29.18 20.22
N GLN A 443 17.61 29.02 18.93
CA GLN A 443 16.28 29.24 18.35
C GLN A 443 16.00 28.18 17.31
N VAL A 444 14.77 27.69 17.30
CA VAL A 444 14.31 26.69 16.31
C VAL A 444 13.07 27.18 15.61
N PHE A 445 13.10 27.20 14.30
CA PHE A 445 11.98 27.41 13.41
C PHE A 445 11.66 26.08 12.71
N THR A 446 10.37 25.78 12.49
CA THR A 446 9.95 24.69 11.61
C THR A 446 9.06 25.24 10.51
N LEU A 447 9.43 24.94 9.27
CA LEU A 447 8.70 25.34 8.08
C LEU A 447 7.81 24.18 7.63
N GLU A 448 6.52 24.31 7.92
CA GLU A 448 5.53 23.31 7.55
C GLU A 448 4.93 23.67 6.19
N ASN A 449 5.31 22.90 5.18
CA ASN A 449 4.87 23.13 3.83
C ASN A 449 3.56 22.39 3.54
N SER A 450 2.51 23.14 3.27
CA SER A 450 1.24 22.61 2.79
C SER A 450 1.11 22.68 1.26
N ALA A 451 2.15 22.34 0.50
CA ALA A 451 2.20 22.47 -0.97
C ALA A 451 1.00 21.83 -1.70
N VAL A 452 0.49 20.72 -1.20
CA VAL A 452 -0.73 20.07 -1.72
C VAL A 452 -2.01 20.70 -1.21
N SER A 453 -1.96 21.46 -0.13
CA SER A 453 -3.18 21.89 0.57
C SER A 453 -3.69 23.30 0.22
N HIS A 454 -2.90 24.11 -0.49
CA HIS A 454 -3.23 25.54 -0.64
C HIS A 454 -4.45 25.85 -1.53
N ARG A 455 -4.87 24.94 -2.42
CA ARG A 455 -6.08 25.16 -3.24
C ARG A 455 -7.24 24.21 -2.97
N LEU A 456 -6.96 22.97 -2.56
CA LEU A 456 -8.01 21.97 -2.34
C LEU A 456 -8.39 21.77 -0.87
N MET A 457 -7.55 22.17 0.08
CA MET A 457 -7.79 21.94 1.49
C MET A 457 -7.25 23.05 2.40
N LYS A 458 -7.86 24.23 2.37
CA LYS A 458 -7.72 25.26 3.44
C LYS A 458 -7.90 24.67 4.86
N LYS A 459 -8.41 23.43 4.96
CA LYS A 459 -8.59 22.70 6.24
C LYS A 459 -7.40 21.81 6.64
N LYS A 460 -6.51 21.38 5.71
CA LYS A 460 -5.39 20.46 6.04
C LYS A 460 -4.15 21.16 6.60
N SER A 461 -3.81 22.36 6.15
CA SER A 461 -2.66 23.10 6.71
C SER A 461 -2.86 23.41 8.19
N LYS A 462 -4.10 23.65 8.61
CA LYS A 462 -4.46 23.79 10.02
C LYS A 462 -4.29 22.47 10.82
N LYS A 463 -4.21 21.31 10.14
CA LYS A 463 -4.12 20.01 10.81
C LYS A 463 -2.70 19.66 11.21
N THR A 464 -1.68 19.85 10.34
CA THR A 464 -0.27 19.58 10.68
C THR A 464 0.20 20.49 11.81
N ARG A 465 -0.10 21.78 11.70
CA ARG A 465 0.21 22.73 12.77
C ARG A 465 -0.41 22.33 14.10
N ARG A 466 -1.68 21.90 14.06
CA ARG A 466 -2.37 21.47 15.26
C ARG A 466 -1.69 20.30 15.94
N ILE A 467 -1.21 19.32 15.19
CA ILE A 467 -0.49 18.14 15.73
C ILE A 467 0.83 18.55 16.36
N LEU A 468 1.66 19.30 15.64
CA LEU A 468 2.93 19.78 16.18
C LEU A 468 2.73 20.70 17.39
N ASN A 469 1.74 21.58 17.35
CA ASN A 469 1.39 22.42 18.50
C ASN A 469 0.99 21.58 19.72
N PHE A 470 0.24 20.50 19.53
CA PHE A 470 -0.12 19.60 20.63
C PHE A 470 1.13 18.88 21.18
N ILE A 471 2.01 18.39 20.30
CA ILE A 471 3.26 17.76 20.72
C ILE A 471 4.15 18.77 21.46
N PHE A 472 4.32 19.99 20.94
CA PHE A 472 5.12 21.02 21.58
C PHE A 472 4.54 21.42 22.93
N LYS A 473 3.24 21.60 23.03
CA LYS A 473 2.54 21.89 24.28
C LYS A 473 2.69 20.78 25.31
N ALA A 474 2.50 19.53 24.91
CA ALA A 474 2.66 18.39 25.82
C ALA A 474 4.08 18.29 26.39
N ASN A 475 5.06 18.90 25.71
CA ASN A 475 6.47 18.90 26.12
C ASN A 475 6.97 20.27 26.62
N GLY A 476 6.08 21.26 26.79
CA GLY A 476 6.42 22.60 27.27
C GLY A 476 7.33 23.37 26.31
N LEU A 477 7.10 23.26 25.00
CA LEU A 477 7.94 23.82 23.93
C LEU A 477 7.19 24.82 23.02
N GLU A 478 5.94 25.15 23.33
CA GLU A 478 5.10 26.01 22.51
C GLU A 478 5.64 27.44 22.32
N ASP A 479 6.41 27.95 23.29
CA ASP A 479 7.00 29.25 23.22
C ASP A 479 8.46 29.27 22.73
N THR A 480 9.06 28.09 22.53
CA THR A 480 10.47 27.94 22.17
C THR A 480 10.71 27.52 20.74
N ILE A 481 9.76 26.85 20.12
CA ILE A 481 9.81 26.42 18.72
C ILE A 481 8.74 27.14 17.92
N THR A 482 9.16 27.90 16.91
CA THR A 482 8.24 28.69 16.07
C THR A 482 7.83 27.90 14.83
N ILE A 483 6.52 27.66 14.65
CA ILE A 483 5.96 27.03 13.45
C ILE A 483 5.63 28.13 12.43
N ILE A 484 6.20 28.00 11.23
CA ILE A 484 5.95 28.87 10.07
C ILE A 484 5.15 28.10 9.03
N GLU A 485 3.89 28.48 8.80
CA GLU A 485 3.02 27.87 7.79
C GLU A 485 3.13 28.59 6.45
N LYS A 486 4.23 28.37 5.75
CA LYS A 486 4.49 28.97 4.45
C LYS A 486 5.22 27.98 3.55
N ARG A 487 5.08 28.16 2.24
CA ARG A 487 5.97 27.53 1.29
C ARG A 487 7.37 28.17 1.41
N PRO A 488 8.44 27.42 1.12
CA PRO A 488 9.81 27.94 1.21
C PRO A 488 10.02 29.26 0.45
N GLU A 489 9.41 29.39 -0.76
CA GLU A 489 9.53 30.57 -1.61
C GLU A 489 8.83 31.82 -1.04
N LEU A 490 7.96 31.63 -0.05
CA LEU A 490 7.19 32.71 0.60
C LEU A 490 7.75 33.09 1.98
N LEU A 491 8.86 32.47 2.39
CA LEU A 491 9.54 32.81 3.65
C LEU A 491 10.08 34.23 3.56
N THR A 492 9.90 35.01 4.63
CA THR A 492 10.40 36.37 4.74
C THR A 492 11.32 36.53 5.95
N SER A 493 12.19 37.54 5.96
CA SER A 493 13.07 37.81 7.09
C SER A 493 12.27 38.12 8.38
N ALA A 494 11.10 38.72 8.27
CA ALA A 494 10.21 39.00 9.39
C ALA A 494 9.69 37.71 10.08
N ASP A 495 9.49 36.64 9.32
CA ASP A 495 9.08 35.34 9.87
C ASP A 495 10.19 34.73 10.77
N LEU A 496 11.42 35.12 10.53
CA LEU A 496 12.62 34.67 11.25
C LEU A 496 13.10 35.71 12.30
N GLY A 497 12.31 36.75 12.54
CA GLY A 497 12.72 37.85 13.44
C GLY A 497 14.01 38.56 12.97
N ASP A 498 14.16 38.72 11.65
CA ASP A 498 15.32 39.31 10.95
C ASP A 498 16.67 38.61 11.23
N ARG A 499 16.64 37.37 11.71
CA ARG A 499 17.81 36.52 11.94
C ARG A 499 18.17 35.70 10.70
N LYS A 500 19.46 35.37 10.57
CA LYS A 500 19.98 34.44 9.57
C LYS A 500 20.07 33.03 10.16
N ILE A 501 19.68 32.04 9.36
CA ILE A 501 19.73 30.64 9.73
C ILE A 501 21.16 30.13 9.64
N SER A 502 21.69 29.61 10.72
CA SER A 502 23.05 29.03 10.79
C SER A 502 23.07 27.51 10.60
N VAL A 503 21.91 26.82 10.86
CA VAL A 503 21.76 25.38 10.65
C VAL A 503 20.44 25.09 9.97
N LEU A 504 20.50 24.47 8.80
CA LEU A 504 19.33 23.99 8.07
C LEU A 504 19.16 22.50 8.32
N LEU A 505 18.01 22.11 8.84
CA LEU A 505 17.69 20.73 9.20
C LEU A 505 16.59 20.19 8.27
N GLY A 506 16.72 18.94 7.85
CA GLY A 506 15.69 18.23 7.13
C GLY A 506 15.61 16.77 7.57
N GLU A 507 14.42 16.32 7.74
CA GLU A 507 14.12 14.89 7.75
C GLU A 507 13.53 14.57 6.37
N PRO A 508 14.13 13.64 5.60
CA PRO A 508 13.69 13.38 4.23
C PRO A 508 12.38 12.58 4.23
N PHE A 509 11.34 13.24 4.66
CA PHE A 509 9.96 12.76 4.64
C PHE A 509 9.03 13.92 4.25
N PHE A 510 8.28 13.72 3.17
CA PHE A 510 7.21 14.61 2.74
C PHE A 510 5.98 13.78 2.39
N THR A 511 4.81 14.24 2.80
CA THR A 511 3.54 13.49 2.64
C THR A 511 3.15 13.27 1.19
N THR A 512 3.75 14.02 0.26
CA THR A 512 3.54 13.90 -1.18
C THR A 512 4.53 12.98 -1.87
N SER A 513 5.59 12.54 -1.16
CA SER A 513 6.62 11.67 -1.72
C SER A 513 6.10 10.25 -1.89
N LEU A 514 6.15 9.73 -3.11
CA LEU A 514 5.85 8.33 -3.44
C LEU A 514 7.14 7.54 -3.70
N LEU A 515 8.06 8.09 -4.49
CA LEU A 515 9.35 7.50 -4.83
C LEU A 515 10.45 8.04 -3.92
N PRO A 516 11.52 7.29 -3.65
CA PRO A 516 12.58 7.71 -2.73
C PRO A 516 13.20 9.08 -3.04
N TRP A 517 13.39 9.40 -4.31
CA TRP A 517 13.98 10.69 -4.74
C TRP A 517 13.01 11.88 -4.69
N HIS A 518 11.71 11.66 -4.50
CA HIS A 518 10.78 12.77 -4.26
C HIS A 518 11.12 13.55 -2.98
N ASN A 519 11.80 12.92 -2.02
CA ASN A 519 12.31 13.60 -0.83
C ASN A 519 13.45 14.60 -1.13
N LEU A 520 13.98 14.67 -2.34
CA LEU A 520 14.83 15.75 -2.80
C LEU A 520 14.12 17.12 -2.78
N TYR A 521 12.80 17.16 -2.52
CA TYR A 521 12.09 18.38 -2.20
C TYR A 521 12.82 19.22 -1.12
N PHE A 522 13.50 18.59 -0.18
CA PHE A 522 14.36 19.27 0.80
C PHE A 522 15.43 20.13 0.11
N TRP A 523 16.04 19.64 -0.97
CA TRP A 523 17.07 20.37 -1.73
C TRP A 523 16.50 21.58 -2.45
N TYR A 524 15.30 21.47 -3.03
CA TYR A 524 14.58 22.59 -3.66
C TYR A 524 14.17 23.63 -2.62
N ALA A 525 13.65 23.20 -1.47
CA ALA A 525 13.31 24.08 -0.38
C ALA A 525 14.56 24.83 0.17
N ARG A 526 15.69 24.11 0.33
CA ARG A 526 16.98 24.72 0.70
C ARG A 526 17.41 25.81 -0.31
N THR A 527 17.19 25.55 -1.60
CA THR A 527 17.50 26.50 -2.67
C THR A 527 16.59 27.73 -2.59
N ALA A 528 15.32 27.54 -2.35
CA ALA A 528 14.33 28.60 -2.25
C ALA A 528 14.59 29.55 -1.05
N VAL A 529 15.11 29.04 0.09
CA VAL A 529 15.37 29.84 1.27
C VAL A 529 16.80 30.42 1.34
N ILE A 530 17.57 30.35 0.26
CA ILE A 530 19.01 30.70 0.21
C ILE A 530 19.31 32.09 0.78
N GLU A 531 18.44 33.08 0.52
CA GLU A 531 18.62 34.46 0.99
C GLU A 531 18.51 34.60 2.52
N HIS A 532 17.90 33.62 3.20
CA HIS A 532 17.73 33.62 4.65
C HIS A 532 18.85 32.87 5.38
N LEU A 533 19.73 32.19 4.64
CA LEU A 533 20.83 31.40 5.18
C LEU A 533 22.05 32.27 5.52
N ALA A 534 22.80 31.89 6.53
CA ALA A 534 24.09 32.47 6.84
C ALA A 534 25.16 32.01 5.82
N ASN A 535 26.21 32.81 5.61
CA ASN A 535 27.28 32.48 4.65
C ASN A 535 27.99 31.15 4.97
N ASN A 536 28.04 30.76 6.23
CA ASN A 536 28.65 29.52 6.72
C ASN A 536 27.61 28.52 7.21
N ILE A 537 26.47 28.42 6.47
CA ILE A 537 25.38 27.50 6.79
C ILE A 537 25.86 26.07 6.92
N THR A 538 25.38 25.38 7.95
CA THR A 538 25.48 23.92 8.07
C THR A 538 24.16 23.31 7.67
N VAL A 539 24.18 22.33 6.76
CA VAL A 539 22.98 21.61 6.28
C VAL A 539 23.05 20.18 6.78
N LEU A 540 21.96 19.69 7.35
CA LEU A 540 21.81 18.32 7.84
C LEU A 540 20.48 17.73 7.33
N PRO A 541 20.50 16.68 6.48
CA PRO A 541 21.67 15.95 5.97
C PRO A 541 22.53 16.80 5.02
N GLN A 542 23.82 16.45 4.93
CA GLN A 542 24.77 17.18 4.09
C GLN A 542 24.59 16.88 2.61
N ALA A 543 24.22 15.64 2.31
CA ALA A 543 24.03 15.13 0.95
C ALA A 543 23.09 13.93 0.96
N ALA A 544 22.68 13.52 -0.23
CA ALA A 544 22.04 12.23 -0.44
C ALA A 544 22.67 11.53 -1.65
N SER A 545 22.57 10.20 -1.69
CA SER A 545 23.01 9.40 -2.83
C SER A 545 21.92 8.41 -3.25
N LEU A 546 21.78 8.22 -4.57
CA LEU A 546 20.94 7.18 -5.14
C LEU A 546 21.74 5.90 -5.28
N HIS A 547 21.18 4.82 -4.78
CA HIS A 547 21.74 3.48 -4.85
C HIS A 547 20.83 2.55 -5.63
N MET A 548 21.39 1.49 -6.19
CA MET A 548 20.63 0.48 -6.91
C MET A 548 21.24 -0.91 -6.78
N VAL A 549 20.40 -1.93 -7.01
CA VAL A 549 20.80 -3.36 -7.03
C VAL A 549 19.88 -4.14 -7.96
N VAL A 550 20.41 -5.12 -8.67
CA VAL A 550 19.60 -6.06 -9.47
C VAL A 550 19.08 -7.16 -8.56
N VAL A 551 17.79 -7.49 -8.66
CA VAL A 551 17.11 -8.42 -7.75
C VAL A 551 16.33 -9.52 -8.48
N GLU A 552 16.26 -10.65 -7.80
CA GLU A 552 15.27 -11.69 -8.01
C GLU A 552 14.19 -11.58 -6.93
N PHE A 553 12.94 -11.44 -7.33
CA PHE A 553 11.80 -11.54 -6.44
C PHE A 553 11.29 -12.97 -6.38
N LYS A 554 11.00 -13.47 -5.20
CA LYS A 554 10.37 -14.78 -5.05
C LYS A 554 8.97 -14.77 -5.66
N ASP A 555 8.18 -13.77 -5.36
CA ASP A 555 6.76 -13.72 -5.70
C ASP A 555 6.31 -12.39 -6.33
N LEU A 556 6.90 -11.23 -6.00
CA LEU A 556 6.44 -9.90 -6.45
C LEU A 556 6.35 -9.75 -7.98
N TRP A 557 7.16 -10.50 -8.75
CA TRP A 557 7.08 -10.48 -10.21
C TRP A 557 5.70 -10.88 -10.75
N ARG A 558 4.88 -11.60 -9.96
CA ARG A 558 3.54 -12.07 -10.34
C ARG A 558 2.54 -10.94 -10.58
N ILE A 559 2.80 -9.76 -10.04
CA ILE A 559 1.96 -8.58 -10.32
C ILE A 559 2.10 -8.07 -11.76
N ARG A 560 2.98 -8.68 -12.54
CA ARG A 560 3.27 -8.30 -13.94
C ARG A 560 2.85 -9.37 -14.92
N SER A 561 2.53 -8.93 -16.14
CA SER A 561 2.41 -9.77 -17.32
C SER A 561 3.82 -10.27 -17.76
N PRO A 562 3.91 -11.33 -18.58
CA PRO A 562 2.79 -12.01 -19.23
C PRO A 562 2.12 -13.08 -18.34
N CYS A 563 0.78 -13.14 -18.41
CA CYS A 563 -0.01 -14.23 -17.85
C CYS A 563 -0.20 -15.39 -18.87
N GLY A 564 -0.34 -15.02 -20.12
CA GLY A 564 -0.39 -15.92 -21.28
C GLY A 564 -1.57 -16.86 -21.28
N ASN A 565 -1.44 -17.98 -20.55
CA ASN A 565 -2.47 -19.01 -20.44
C ASN A 565 -2.77 -19.30 -18.96
N CYS A 566 -4.04 -19.18 -18.57
CA CYS A 566 -4.52 -19.48 -17.23
C CYS A 566 -5.42 -20.71 -17.27
N GLU A 567 -5.00 -21.80 -16.60
CA GLU A 567 -5.77 -23.05 -16.47
C GLU A 567 -6.30 -23.61 -17.82
N GLY A 568 -5.55 -23.39 -18.90
CA GLY A 568 -5.91 -23.84 -20.25
C GLY A 568 -6.62 -22.79 -21.11
N PHE A 569 -6.92 -21.61 -20.58
CA PHE A 569 -7.57 -20.51 -21.32
C PHE A 569 -6.53 -19.46 -21.73
N ASP A 570 -6.62 -19.03 -22.98
CA ASP A 570 -5.77 -17.98 -23.55
C ASP A 570 -6.24 -16.60 -23.07
N VAL A 571 -5.39 -15.93 -22.27
CA VAL A 571 -5.65 -14.59 -21.72
C VAL A 571 -4.64 -13.53 -22.23
N HIS A 572 -3.92 -13.79 -23.34
CA HIS A 572 -2.91 -12.86 -23.89
C HIS A 572 -3.47 -11.45 -24.18
N ILE A 573 -4.77 -11.34 -24.45
CA ILE A 573 -5.41 -10.03 -24.62
C ILE A 573 -5.25 -9.15 -23.39
N MET A 574 -5.25 -9.75 -22.19
CA MET A 574 -4.97 -9.04 -20.96
C MET A 574 -3.50 -8.58 -20.90
N ASP A 575 -2.57 -9.41 -21.35
CA ASP A 575 -1.15 -9.05 -21.43
C ASP A 575 -0.92 -7.87 -22.38
N ASP A 576 -1.57 -7.90 -23.55
CA ASP A 576 -1.51 -6.80 -24.51
C ASP A 576 -2.12 -5.51 -23.94
N MET A 577 -3.22 -5.61 -23.18
CA MET A 577 -3.88 -4.48 -22.55
C MET A 577 -3.01 -3.86 -21.43
N ILE A 578 -2.41 -4.68 -20.59
CA ILE A 578 -1.45 -4.21 -19.55
C ILE A 578 -0.25 -3.53 -20.22
N LYS A 579 0.34 -4.17 -21.24
CA LYS A 579 1.47 -3.62 -21.96
C LYS A 579 1.13 -2.29 -22.60
N HIS A 580 0.00 -2.20 -23.32
CA HIS A 580 -0.45 -0.94 -23.93
C HIS A 580 -0.63 0.15 -22.88
N SER A 581 -1.21 -0.18 -21.73
CA SER A 581 -1.42 0.78 -20.64
C SER A 581 -0.11 1.24 -19.99
N LEU A 582 0.90 0.38 -19.93
CA LEU A 582 2.25 0.75 -19.48
C LEU A 582 3.00 1.59 -20.53
N ASP A 583 2.87 1.22 -21.80
CA ASP A 583 3.52 1.95 -22.91
C ASP A 583 2.84 3.30 -23.20
N PHE A 584 1.59 3.49 -22.76
CA PHE A 584 0.87 4.77 -22.85
C PHE A 584 1.59 5.90 -22.10
N ARG A 585 2.41 5.56 -21.14
CA ARG A 585 3.39 6.48 -20.55
C ARG A 585 4.66 6.47 -21.39
N GLU A 586 5.05 7.64 -21.88
CA GLU A 586 6.30 7.82 -22.61
C GLU A 586 7.57 7.51 -21.79
N ALA A 587 7.44 7.49 -20.45
CA ALA A 587 8.51 7.17 -19.53
C ALA A 587 8.20 5.90 -18.75
N ARG A 588 9.11 4.92 -18.78
CA ARG A 588 9.11 3.80 -17.87
C ARG A 588 9.47 4.30 -16.49
N GLU A 589 8.53 4.22 -15.59
CA GLU A 589 8.69 4.66 -14.22
C GLU A 589 8.98 3.49 -13.31
N ALA A 590 9.82 3.71 -12.32
CA ALA A 590 9.92 2.80 -11.18
C ALA A 590 8.69 2.95 -10.28
N GLU A 591 8.33 1.89 -9.60
CA GLU A 591 7.15 1.82 -8.74
C GLU A 591 7.53 1.67 -7.26
N PRO A 592 6.83 2.36 -6.36
CA PRO A 592 7.13 2.31 -4.93
C PRO A 592 6.53 1.06 -4.27
N HIS A 593 7.39 0.16 -3.76
CA HIS A 593 6.98 -1.04 -3.04
C HIS A 593 7.62 -1.12 -1.64
N PRO A 594 6.89 -1.59 -0.59
CA PRO A 594 7.43 -1.85 0.74
C PRO A 594 8.15 -3.21 0.73
N LEU A 595 9.39 -3.25 0.21
CA LEU A 595 10.09 -4.51 -0.10
C LEU A 595 10.40 -5.39 1.12
N TRP A 596 10.25 -4.91 2.34
CA TRP A 596 10.32 -5.76 3.52
C TRP A 596 9.21 -6.83 3.57
N GLU A 597 8.11 -6.62 2.82
CA GLU A 597 7.00 -7.57 2.69
C GLU A 597 7.21 -8.58 1.55
N TYR A 598 8.23 -8.39 0.71
CA TYR A 598 8.44 -9.19 -0.50
C TYR A 598 9.83 -9.81 -0.50
N SER A 599 9.89 -11.13 -0.23
CA SER A 599 11.16 -11.86 -0.26
C SER A 599 11.90 -11.65 -1.58
N SER A 600 13.15 -11.21 -1.47
CA SER A 600 14.01 -10.94 -2.63
C SER A 600 15.47 -11.28 -2.38
N ARG A 601 16.20 -11.51 -3.46
CA ARG A 601 17.63 -11.78 -3.45
C ARG A 601 18.36 -10.79 -4.35
N CYS A 602 19.45 -10.22 -3.87
CA CYS A 602 20.37 -9.41 -4.66
C CYS A 602 21.19 -10.30 -5.60
N LEU A 603 21.11 -10.09 -6.89
CA LEU A 603 21.90 -10.78 -7.89
C LEU A 603 23.22 -10.06 -8.18
N SER A 604 23.31 -8.78 -7.86
CA SER A 604 24.53 -7.95 -7.96
C SER A 604 24.91 -7.40 -6.59
N GLU A 605 26.06 -6.75 -6.48
CA GLU A 605 26.36 -5.88 -5.35
C GLU A 605 25.62 -4.55 -5.50
N PRO A 606 25.21 -3.90 -4.39
CA PRO A 606 24.68 -2.56 -4.41
C PRO A 606 25.68 -1.54 -4.95
N GLN A 607 25.20 -0.60 -5.77
CA GLN A 607 26.02 0.45 -6.36
C GLN A 607 25.41 1.83 -6.10
N GLN A 608 26.25 2.79 -5.71
CA GLN A 608 25.91 4.20 -5.71
C GLN A 608 26.03 4.74 -7.15
N VAL A 609 25.02 5.45 -7.62
CA VAL A 609 24.95 5.92 -9.00
C VAL A 609 24.85 7.44 -9.15
N LEU A 610 24.13 8.13 -8.27
CA LEU A 610 24.04 9.59 -8.27
C LEU A 610 24.33 10.14 -6.88
N MET A 611 24.85 11.37 -6.81
CA MET A 611 25.11 12.10 -5.58
C MET A 611 24.47 13.49 -5.66
N PHE A 612 23.79 13.89 -4.59
CA PHE A 612 23.09 15.17 -4.46
C PHE A 612 23.70 15.95 -3.26
N ASP A 613 24.41 17.02 -3.55
CA ASP A 613 25.12 17.85 -2.57
C ASP A 613 24.20 18.95 -2.02
N PHE A 614 23.62 18.75 -0.85
CA PHE A 614 22.72 19.72 -0.22
C PHE A 614 23.40 20.96 0.34
N GLN A 615 24.74 20.98 0.40
CA GLN A 615 25.50 22.18 0.75
C GLN A 615 25.37 23.26 -0.33
N LYS A 616 25.11 22.86 -1.56
CA LYS A 616 24.92 23.72 -2.72
C LYS A 616 23.46 23.81 -3.13
N PRO A 617 23.03 24.88 -3.80
CA PRO A 617 21.71 24.93 -4.42
C PRO A 617 21.55 23.84 -5.51
N VAL A 618 20.31 23.56 -5.89
CA VAL A 618 19.98 22.66 -7.01
C VAL A 618 20.69 23.18 -8.28
N PRO A 619 21.43 22.32 -9.01
CA PRO A 619 22.16 22.74 -10.22
C PRO A 619 21.19 23.04 -11.37
N GLU A 620 21.63 23.82 -12.34
CA GLU A 620 20.87 24.05 -13.57
C GLU A 620 21.00 22.92 -14.59
N GLN A 621 22.10 22.18 -14.53
CA GLN A 621 22.42 21.09 -15.48
C GLN A 621 21.97 19.73 -14.90
N PRO A 622 21.51 18.81 -15.75
CA PRO A 622 21.21 17.45 -15.36
C PRO A 622 22.39 16.74 -14.68
N LEU A 623 22.09 15.79 -13.79
CA LEU A 623 23.05 14.86 -13.21
C LEU A 623 22.85 13.49 -13.85
N SER A 624 23.83 12.97 -14.54
CA SER A 624 23.72 11.72 -15.30
C SER A 624 24.73 10.69 -14.82
N ALA A 625 24.36 9.41 -14.92
CA ALA A 625 25.22 8.28 -14.67
C ALA A 625 24.92 7.15 -15.68
N GLU A 626 25.95 6.58 -16.26
CA GLU A 626 25.86 5.43 -17.17
C GLU A 626 26.87 4.37 -16.77
N GLY A 627 26.54 3.10 -17.00
CA GLY A 627 27.43 2.01 -16.66
C GLY A 627 26.82 0.63 -16.82
N SER A 628 27.45 -0.34 -16.15
CA SER A 628 27.03 -1.75 -16.15
C SER A 628 27.11 -2.32 -14.74
N ILE A 629 26.11 -3.09 -14.35
CA ILE A 629 26.05 -3.85 -13.12
C ILE A 629 26.27 -5.32 -13.47
N PHE A 630 27.32 -5.93 -12.95
CA PHE A 630 27.60 -7.37 -13.15
C PHE A 630 26.81 -8.23 -12.18
N LEU A 631 26.16 -9.28 -12.72
CA LEU A 631 25.46 -10.28 -11.91
C LEU A 631 26.50 -11.24 -11.32
N GLN A 632 26.50 -11.33 -10.00
CA GLN A 632 27.46 -12.16 -9.24
C GLN A 632 26.83 -13.43 -8.69
N ARG A 633 25.49 -13.50 -8.67
CA ARG A 633 24.74 -14.62 -8.13
C ARG A 633 23.79 -15.16 -9.19
N PRO A 634 23.61 -16.50 -9.29
CA PRO A 634 22.65 -17.09 -10.21
C PRO A 634 21.21 -16.75 -9.78
N GLY A 635 20.32 -16.59 -10.73
CA GLY A 635 18.91 -16.31 -10.50
C GLY A 635 18.24 -15.62 -11.68
N LYS A 636 16.96 -15.27 -11.53
CA LYS A 636 16.19 -14.54 -12.53
C LYS A 636 16.20 -13.05 -12.21
N SER A 637 16.75 -12.24 -13.10
CA SER A 637 16.72 -10.78 -12.97
C SER A 637 15.32 -10.26 -13.25
N HIS A 638 14.54 -10.02 -12.20
CA HIS A 638 13.17 -9.50 -12.32
C HIS A 638 13.11 -7.98 -12.39
N GLY A 639 14.03 -7.30 -11.69
CA GLY A 639 14.03 -5.85 -11.64
C GLY A 639 15.30 -5.25 -11.06
N VAL A 640 15.34 -3.91 -11.11
CA VAL A 640 16.34 -3.08 -10.43
C VAL A 640 15.63 -2.32 -9.32
N VAL A 641 16.13 -2.46 -8.10
CA VAL A 641 15.64 -1.72 -6.94
C VAL A 641 16.52 -0.51 -6.70
N LEU A 642 15.88 0.65 -6.53
CA LEU A 642 16.56 1.91 -6.25
C LEU A 642 16.09 2.48 -4.90
N TRP A 643 17.01 3.11 -4.17
CA TRP A 643 16.74 3.77 -2.90
C TRP A 643 17.69 4.94 -2.64
N MET A 644 17.38 5.75 -1.65
CA MET A 644 18.20 6.87 -1.23
C MET A 644 18.95 6.55 0.06
N GLU A 645 20.19 7.05 0.15
CA GLU A 645 20.93 7.17 1.40
C GLU A 645 21.18 8.64 1.70
N TYR A 646 20.91 9.04 2.94
CA TYR A 646 21.08 10.42 3.42
C TYR A 646 22.30 10.52 4.32
N HIS A 647 23.29 11.29 3.89
CA HIS A 647 24.54 11.48 4.61
C HIS A 647 24.37 12.58 5.66
N LEU A 648 24.19 12.18 6.93
CA LEU A 648 24.05 13.13 8.04
C LEU A 648 25.40 13.82 8.31
N THR A 649 26.47 13.01 8.38
CA THR A 649 27.86 13.47 8.51
C THR A 649 28.72 12.62 7.57
N THR A 650 30.03 12.91 7.51
CA THR A 650 30.99 12.09 6.75
C THR A 650 31.08 10.63 7.25
N GLU A 651 30.61 10.36 8.47
CA GLU A 651 30.71 9.05 9.13
C GLU A 651 29.36 8.38 9.39
N SER A 652 28.26 9.06 9.12
CA SER A 652 26.91 8.58 9.44
C SER A 652 25.94 8.82 8.30
N SER A 653 25.29 7.77 7.86
CA SER A 653 24.22 7.82 6.84
C SER A 653 22.96 7.06 7.30
N LEU A 654 21.83 7.41 6.71
CA LEU A 654 20.53 6.76 6.86
C LEU A 654 20.14 6.17 5.53
N SER A 655 19.95 4.84 5.47
CA SER A 655 19.47 4.14 4.26
C SER A 655 17.95 3.99 4.29
N THR A 656 17.30 4.34 3.19
CA THR A 656 15.86 4.01 2.96
C THR A 656 15.69 2.67 2.25
N GLY A 657 16.76 1.96 1.96
CA GLY A 657 16.79 0.69 1.22
C GLY A 657 17.29 -0.48 2.07
N LEU A 658 18.43 -1.02 1.71
CA LEU A 658 19.03 -2.14 2.44
C LEU A 658 19.48 -1.71 3.83
N ILE A 659 19.12 -2.52 4.84
CA ILE A 659 19.55 -2.31 6.24
C ILE A 659 20.98 -2.80 6.43
N GLN A 660 21.34 -3.87 5.71
CA GLN A 660 22.68 -4.47 5.75
C GLN A 660 23.08 -4.99 4.37
N MET A 661 24.39 -5.11 4.15
CA MET A 661 24.89 -5.69 2.90
C MET A 661 24.44 -7.16 2.75
N PRO A 662 24.07 -7.57 1.54
CA PRO A 662 23.59 -8.92 1.30
C PRO A 662 24.66 -9.98 1.66
N GLU A 663 24.25 -11.03 2.34
CA GLU A 663 25.12 -12.18 2.61
C GLU A 663 25.43 -12.98 1.34
N ALA A 664 26.22 -14.07 1.46
CA ALA A 664 26.66 -14.87 0.31
C ALA A 664 25.51 -15.40 -0.56
N GLN A 665 24.36 -15.72 0.02
CA GLN A 665 23.15 -16.15 -0.70
C GLN A 665 22.37 -15.02 -1.34
N GLY A 666 22.69 -13.77 -1.00
CA GLY A 666 22.09 -12.55 -1.57
C GLY A 666 20.74 -12.16 -0.98
N GLU A 667 20.28 -12.79 0.10
CA GLU A 667 19.01 -12.41 0.73
C GLU A 667 19.02 -10.93 1.15
N CYS A 668 17.94 -10.23 0.81
CA CYS A 668 17.81 -8.80 1.06
C CYS A 668 17.07 -8.55 2.38
N SER A 669 17.57 -7.60 3.16
CA SER A 669 16.88 -7.06 4.34
C SER A 669 16.60 -5.58 4.09
N TRP A 670 15.33 -5.25 3.85
CA TRP A 670 14.89 -3.90 3.47
C TRP A 670 14.41 -3.09 4.68
N ASN A 671 14.56 -1.77 4.58
CA ASN A 671 14.03 -0.84 5.57
C ASN A 671 12.50 -0.99 5.66
N PRO A 672 11.93 -1.31 6.86
CA PRO A 672 10.51 -1.59 7.01
C PRO A 672 9.62 -0.33 7.04
N HIS A 673 10.22 0.86 7.07
CA HIS A 673 9.49 2.13 7.19
C HIS A 673 9.45 2.91 5.89
N CYS A 674 10.18 2.46 4.87
CA CYS A 674 10.30 3.14 3.59
C CYS A 674 9.87 2.22 2.44
N LYS A 675 9.30 2.81 1.41
CA LYS A 675 9.13 2.13 0.12
C LYS A 675 10.40 2.32 -0.71
N GLN A 676 10.80 1.27 -1.41
CA GLN A 676 11.87 1.31 -2.40
C GLN A 676 11.26 1.42 -3.79
N ALA A 677 11.98 1.99 -4.72
CA ALA A 677 11.56 2.09 -6.11
C ALA A 677 11.98 0.82 -6.87
N VAL A 678 11.05 0.18 -7.54
CA VAL A 678 11.28 -1.04 -8.33
C VAL A 678 11.07 -0.73 -9.81
N TYR A 679 12.11 -0.88 -10.60
CA TYR A 679 12.03 -0.88 -12.05
C TYR A 679 11.97 -2.33 -12.53
N PHE A 680 10.82 -2.76 -13.05
CA PHE A 680 10.65 -4.11 -13.58
C PHE A 680 11.29 -4.23 -14.96
N LEU A 681 12.14 -5.26 -15.15
CA LEU A 681 12.78 -5.53 -16.43
C LEU A 681 11.81 -6.23 -17.38
N ASN A 682 11.81 -5.84 -18.65
CA ASN A 682 10.88 -6.38 -19.66
C ASN A 682 11.11 -7.85 -20.01
N SER A 683 12.31 -8.33 -19.81
CA SER A 683 12.70 -9.72 -20.04
C SER A 683 13.51 -10.20 -18.86
N THR A 684 13.23 -11.40 -18.39
CA THR A 684 14.03 -12.05 -17.37
C THR A 684 15.14 -12.85 -18.03
N LEU A 685 16.40 -12.59 -17.67
CA LEU A 685 17.51 -13.50 -17.95
C LEU A 685 17.74 -14.41 -16.76
N GLU A 686 17.80 -15.69 -17.03
CA GLU A 686 18.29 -16.66 -16.05
C GLU A 686 19.82 -16.57 -16.05
N ALA A 687 20.39 -15.96 -15.02
CA ALA A 687 21.84 -15.89 -14.83
C ALA A 687 22.38 -17.32 -14.65
N LYS A 688 23.05 -17.82 -15.67
CA LYS A 688 23.74 -19.12 -15.62
C LYS A 688 25.12 -18.95 -14.99
N THR A 689 25.53 -19.93 -14.21
CA THR A 689 26.85 -19.94 -13.59
C THR A 689 27.97 -20.00 -14.62
N GLN A 690 28.96 -19.11 -14.50
CA GLN A 690 30.38 -19.19 -14.80
C GLN A 690 30.94 -18.95 -16.22
N ASP A 691 30.24 -18.98 -17.34
CA ASP A 691 30.96 -18.88 -18.63
C ASP A 691 30.83 -17.54 -19.41
N SER A 692 29.95 -16.63 -18.98
CA SER A 692 29.91 -15.27 -19.52
C SER A 692 29.36 -14.34 -18.44
N PRO A 693 30.04 -13.26 -18.06
CA PRO A 693 29.54 -12.32 -17.07
C PRO A 693 28.31 -11.60 -17.63
N GLN A 694 27.12 -11.96 -17.17
CA GLN A 694 25.90 -11.25 -17.51
C GLN A 694 25.86 -9.93 -16.75
N SER A 695 25.36 -8.92 -17.39
CA SER A 695 25.25 -7.59 -16.81
C SER A 695 23.94 -6.89 -17.17
N VAL A 696 23.58 -5.88 -16.38
CA VAL A 696 22.54 -4.91 -16.68
C VAL A 696 23.24 -3.60 -16.98
N THR A 697 23.11 -3.08 -18.20
CA THR A 697 23.52 -1.72 -18.51
C THR A 697 22.47 -0.74 -18.05
N TYR A 698 22.91 0.42 -17.61
CA TYR A 698 22.01 1.49 -17.15
C TYR A 698 22.39 2.85 -17.68
N SER A 699 21.38 3.68 -17.88
CA SER A 699 21.49 5.13 -18.09
C SER A 699 20.47 5.82 -17.20
N LEU A 700 20.93 6.70 -16.34
CA LEU A 700 20.13 7.46 -15.39
C LEU A 700 20.40 8.95 -15.57
N GLU A 701 19.34 9.77 -15.58
CA GLU A 701 19.47 11.22 -15.62
C GLU A 701 18.46 11.87 -14.67
N PHE A 702 18.98 12.57 -13.65
CA PHE A 702 18.16 13.47 -12.83
C PHE A 702 18.06 14.83 -13.52
N ASN A 703 16.84 15.22 -13.89
CA ASN A 703 16.56 16.52 -14.48
C ASN A 703 16.15 17.53 -13.39
N PRO A 704 17.00 18.53 -13.07
CA PRO A 704 16.71 19.49 -12.01
C PRO A 704 15.48 20.37 -12.27
N LYS A 705 15.07 20.55 -13.50
CA LYS A 705 13.90 21.38 -13.86
C LYS A 705 12.58 20.65 -13.54
N VAL A 706 12.58 19.33 -13.72
CA VAL A 706 11.43 18.46 -13.48
C VAL A 706 11.49 17.84 -12.09
N GLY A 707 12.68 17.68 -11.52
CA GLY A 707 12.89 17.05 -10.22
C GLY A 707 12.68 15.53 -10.23
N ASP A 708 12.86 14.90 -11.38
CA ASP A 708 12.65 13.47 -11.56
C ASP A 708 13.82 12.79 -12.23
N ILE A 709 13.88 11.45 -12.15
CA ILE A 709 14.94 10.61 -12.69
C ILE A 709 14.40 9.81 -13.86
N SER A 710 14.84 10.11 -15.06
CA SER A 710 14.66 9.21 -16.20
C SER A 710 15.64 8.05 -16.11
N MET A 711 15.20 6.84 -16.48
CA MET A 711 16.01 5.65 -16.35
C MET A 711 15.76 4.65 -17.48
N ASP A 712 16.83 4.00 -17.94
CA ASP A 712 16.78 2.88 -18.86
C ASP A 712 17.72 1.78 -18.38
N PHE A 713 17.20 0.54 -18.31
CA PHE A 713 17.96 -0.63 -17.92
C PHE A 713 17.81 -1.72 -18.98
N ARG A 714 18.95 -2.29 -19.41
CA ARG A 714 18.96 -3.35 -20.42
C ARG A 714 19.82 -4.51 -19.98
N LEU A 715 19.26 -5.70 -20.13
CA LEU A 715 20.01 -6.94 -19.92
C LEU A 715 20.98 -7.17 -21.08
N VAL A 716 22.23 -7.47 -20.73
CA VAL A 716 23.29 -7.85 -21.67
C VAL A 716 23.73 -9.26 -21.33
N SER A 717 23.54 -10.16 -22.33
CA SER A 717 23.90 -11.58 -22.22
C SER A 717 25.36 -11.82 -22.66
#